data_24b1c64adae651b4e1171e149b14eb37
#
_entry.id   24b1c64adae651b4e1171e149b14eb37
#
_cell.length_a   1.000
_cell.length_b   1.000
_cell.length_c   1.000
_cell.angle_alpha   90.00
_cell.angle_beta   90.00
_cell.angle_gamma   90.00
#
_symmetry.space_group_name_H-M   'P 1'
#
loop_
_entity.id
_entity.type
_entity.pdbx_description
1 polymer ?
#
loop_
_entity_poly.entity_id
_entity_poly.type
_entity_poly.pdbx_seq_one_letter_code
_entity_poly.pdbx_strand_id
1 'polypeptide(L)'
;MRTPDLNWIKDQRVFQVNRLQAYSDHIYTIGKDKKPSSFSLNGTWKFNLSKNYDSCFKFFYNTEFNDSNWNDIQVPGHIQLQGFDNPHYTDVTYPWDGHDVVKPGQIDMDKNKVYQYRKTFDCPQDFIGNKLVLSFEGAESNIYVWLNGKFIGYSEDSFTPSRFDITKYTQEKDNVLCVRIFQKCTGTWLEDQDMWRFTGIFRDVMIYKQPSLHIQDLKIDTDIDLDTNKSVLSCVCKMSSNESHTLQAKLYDPQGNIVWNGNMQDSFEIPVENTCLWSSEFPNLYQLELVLYDTNNEIIETIQEQVGFRKFTLEYGIMKLNGKRIVFHGINRHEWDPKTGRCLSQEQMEEDIHILKSLNINAIRTSHYPNNSYWYKLCDQYGIYVIDEMNLETHGARDILPQNKTEWTDCLLDRARSMYERDKNHACILMWSLGNESGSGSNFMILHDYFKEQDPSRLVHYEGITQDRTFENASDIESRMYTSPENVKAYLESHPMKPFMLCEYMHAMGNSLGGMEEYTNLEDEYEQYQGGFVWDYVDQAIEKDGQYYYGQDFDDYPNDSNFCGDGILLPNREETGKSQELKQLYRYVDMEIHFDSVTIKNKNLFYDLSKDTFIFELKQNGLVIQSGIFKTSVEPGTTKTMPVQFKQINTPGYYTKTIYYKTPLGIQSFDQQVFEVKQDQPKEQAMLVVEGKETIGIQFIDTEYLFDKRKGLVSIQVNDEEILKQAPKPVFYRALTDNDRGAKQTYANWLNASLFQNVVDFKMIRNSKCAQMIYTIQLESIEEECKLVYTVYNNQSIQIQLHLDKNSQRQTLPLFGIEFALKKEFKNFAYFGKGEKDTYIDRDHALTDFYFENVDTNYIPYLKPQEHGNHTDCKWCSLSNDTIQVNIKSEKMECMASKYSFMHLYNANHTFELPQTNTTHLRITKQQMGVGGINSWGAKVQPQYLIDQSKNLDFTCTLYISKKD
;
A
#
# COMPACT_ATOMS: atom_id res chain seq x y z
N MET A 1 -40.84 23.31 10.80
CA MET A 1 -39.82 22.21 10.82
C MET A 1 -40.40 21.04 10.06
N ARG A 2 -39.59 20.43 9.19
CA ARG A 2 -39.99 19.15 8.59
C ARG A 2 -39.95 18.08 9.66
N THR A 3 -40.96 17.21 9.71
CA THR A 3 -40.94 16.00 10.54
C THR A 3 -40.05 14.95 9.86
N PRO A 4 -39.27 14.15 10.62
CA PRO A 4 -38.47 13.09 10.01
C PRO A 4 -39.38 12.11 9.26
N ASP A 5 -39.00 11.81 8.01
CA ASP A 5 -39.72 10.87 7.16
C ASP A 5 -38.80 9.72 6.79
N LEU A 6 -39.26 8.48 6.98
CA LEU A 6 -38.48 7.27 6.66
C LEU A 6 -38.35 7.04 5.15
N ASN A 7 -39.17 7.70 4.32
CA ASN A 7 -39.07 7.58 2.88
C ASN A 7 -37.81 8.26 2.31
N TRP A 8 -37.15 9.12 3.09
CA TRP A 8 -35.91 9.78 2.63
C TRP A 8 -34.83 8.78 2.29
N ILE A 9 -34.62 7.72 3.09
CA ILE A 9 -33.62 6.70 2.86
C ILE A 9 -33.88 5.83 1.62
N LYS A 10 -35.04 6.03 0.95
CA LYS A 10 -35.46 5.29 -0.25
C LYS A 10 -35.62 6.19 -1.47
N ASP A 11 -35.30 7.46 -1.36
CA ASP A 11 -35.45 8.44 -2.43
C ASP A 11 -34.13 9.19 -2.66
N GLN A 12 -33.40 8.82 -3.69
CA GLN A 12 -32.10 9.41 -4.06
C GLN A 12 -32.13 10.92 -4.29
N ARG A 13 -33.31 11.52 -4.41
CA ARG A 13 -33.50 12.98 -4.50
C ARG A 13 -33.50 13.67 -3.13
N VAL A 14 -33.49 12.89 -2.02
CA VAL A 14 -33.53 13.40 -0.66
C VAL A 14 -32.31 12.91 0.11
N PHE A 15 -31.14 13.34 -0.23
CA PHE A 15 -29.86 13.00 0.39
C PHE A 15 -29.51 13.89 1.59
N GLN A 16 -30.27 14.99 1.82
CA GLN A 16 -30.08 15.86 2.97
C GLN A 16 -31.37 16.62 3.35
N VAL A 17 -31.53 16.88 4.64
CA VAL A 17 -32.59 17.76 5.18
C VAL A 17 -32.01 18.59 6.32
N ASN A 18 -32.15 19.93 6.24
CA ASN A 18 -31.63 20.90 7.21
C ASN A 18 -30.10 20.86 7.40
N ARG A 19 -29.33 20.10 6.61
CA ARG A 19 -27.88 20.14 6.63
C ARG A 19 -27.41 21.49 6.09
N LEU A 20 -26.40 22.08 6.69
CA LEU A 20 -25.75 23.28 6.19
C LEU A 20 -25.02 22.96 4.87
N GLN A 21 -24.92 23.95 4.00
CA GLN A 21 -24.07 23.81 2.81
C GLN A 21 -22.62 23.61 3.22
N ALA A 22 -21.88 22.85 2.44
CA ALA A 22 -20.47 22.65 2.65
C ALA A 22 -19.69 23.98 2.53
N TYR A 23 -18.59 24.09 3.24
CA TYR A 23 -17.67 25.21 3.26
C TYR A 23 -16.27 24.75 3.65
N SER A 24 -15.27 25.59 3.42
CA SER A 24 -13.86 25.28 3.64
C SER A 24 -13.55 24.82 5.07
N ASP A 25 -12.60 23.91 5.18
CA ASP A 25 -12.13 23.38 6.48
C ASP A 25 -11.06 24.30 7.11
N HIS A 26 -11.41 25.57 7.30
CA HIS A 26 -10.51 26.53 7.91
C HIS A 26 -10.57 26.51 9.45
N ILE A 27 -9.42 26.64 10.07
CA ILE A 27 -9.29 26.68 11.54
C ILE A 27 -9.31 28.12 12.02
N TYR A 28 -10.14 28.42 13.00
CA TYR A 28 -10.24 29.75 13.59
C TYR A 28 -10.29 29.73 15.12
N THR A 29 -9.86 30.84 15.70
CA THR A 29 -9.95 31.13 17.14
C THR A 29 -10.78 32.38 17.36
N ILE A 30 -11.37 32.55 18.54
CA ILE A 30 -12.34 33.62 18.83
C ILE A 30 -11.75 34.65 19.78
N GLY A 31 -11.95 35.91 19.41
CA GLY A 31 -11.57 37.08 20.23
C GLY A 31 -10.06 37.26 20.39
N LYS A 32 -9.69 38.28 21.13
CA LYS A 32 -8.31 38.68 21.41
C LYS A 32 -7.49 37.61 22.13
N ASP A 33 -8.16 36.82 22.98
CA ASP A 33 -7.52 35.78 23.79
C ASP A 33 -7.34 34.47 23.01
N LYS A 34 -7.69 34.45 21.71
CA LYS A 34 -7.62 33.27 20.82
C LYS A 34 -8.25 32.02 21.44
N LYS A 35 -9.49 32.14 21.97
CA LYS A 35 -10.20 31.03 22.59
C LYS A 35 -10.54 29.96 21.56
N PRO A 36 -10.57 28.66 21.96
CA PRO A 36 -11.03 27.59 21.09
C PRO A 36 -12.43 27.86 20.53
N SER A 37 -12.60 27.55 19.25
CA SER A 37 -13.90 27.67 18.55
C SER A 37 -14.74 26.41 18.58
N SER A 38 -14.21 25.31 19.12
CA SER A 38 -14.89 24.01 19.11
C SER A 38 -14.61 23.18 20.35
N PHE A 39 -15.47 22.20 20.62
CA PHE A 39 -15.22 21.11 21.55
C PHE A 39 -15.78 19.79 21.00
N SER A 40 -15.16 18.68 21.42
CA SER A 40 -15.49 17.34 20.96
C SER A 40 -16.59 16.68 21.80
N LEU A 41 -17.44 15.88 21.14
CA LEU A 41 -18.40 14.96 21.77
C LEU A 41 -17.95 13.49 21.69
N ASN A 42 -16.72 13.24 21.29
CA ASN A 42 -16.13 11.89 21.23
C ASN A 42 -16.18 11.18 22.60
N GLY A 43 -15.87 9.89 22.58
CA GLY A 43 -15.84 9.03 23.76
C GLY A 43 -17.04 8.10 23.85
N THR A 44 -17.47 7.76 25.05
CA THR A 44 -18.52 6.76 25.28
C THR A 44 -19.92 7.34 25.04
N TRP A 45 -20.72 6.64 24.23
CA TRP A 45 -22.12 6.91 23.94
C TRP A 45 -22.99 5.72 24.32
N LYS A 46 -24.26 5.91 24.59
CA LYS A 46 -25.25 4.82 24.71
C LYS A 46 -25.69 4.36 23.34
N PHE A 47 -25.80 3.04 23.16
CA PHE A 47 -25.99 2.39 21.85
C PHE A 47 -27.01 1.26 21.92
N ASN A 48 -27.88 1.17 20.88
CA ASN A 48 -28.80 0.07 20.68
C ASN A 48 -28.86 -0.35 19.21
N LEU A 49 -28.74 -1.66 18.96
CA LEU A 49 -28.92 -2.30 17.66
C LEU A 49 -30.31 -2.93 17.56
N SER A 50 -31.02 -2.71 16.50
CA SER A 50 -32.30 -3.32 16.18
C SER A 50 -32.29 -3.94 14.78
N LYS A 51 -32.96 -5.09 14.65
CA LYS A 51 -33.00 -5.85 13.39
C LYS A 51 -33.54 -5.03 12.20
N ASN A 52 -34.53 -4.19 12.43
CA ASN A 52 -35.14 -3.31 11.46
C ASN A 52 -35.88 -2.16 12.18
N TYR A 53 -36.48 -1.28 11.38
CA TYR A 53 -37.19 -0.15 11.93
C TYR A 53 -38.37 -0.56 12.83
N ASP A 54 -39.10 -1.64 12.50
CA ASP A 54 -40.26 -2.05 13.31
C ASP A 54 -39.90 -2.51 14.72
N SER A 55 -38.72 -3.06 14.90
CA SER A 55 -38.18 -3.53 16.16
C SER A 55 -37.41 -2.45 16.96
N CYS A 56 -37.13 -1.27 16.38
CA CYS A 56 -36.36 -0.24 17.06
C CYS A 56 -37.19 0.63 18.03
N PHE A 57 -36.53 1.33 18.91
CA PHE A 57 -37.17 2.30 19.82
C PHE A 57 -37.61 3.54 19.04
N LYS A 58 -38.93 3.70 18.80
CA LYS A 58 -39.46 4.76 17.92
C LYS A 58 -39.19 6.17 18.48
N PHE A 59 -39.29 6.36 19.78
CA PHE A 59 -39.20 7.65 20.48
C PHE A 59 -37.94 7.76 21.36
N PHE A 60 -36.91 7.08 21.03
CA PHE A 60 -35.62 7.08 21.77
C PHE A 60 -35.00 8.47 21.88
N TYR A 61 -35.43 9.43 21.08
CA TYR A 61 -34.95 10.81 21.10
C TYR A 61 -35.62 11.68 22.18
N ASN A 62 -36.63 11.18 22.89
CA ASN A 62 -37.21 11.90 23.99
C ASN A 62 -36.19 12.03 25.13
N THR A 63 -36.16 13.19 25.79
CA THR A 63 -35.24 13.49 26.89
C THR A 63 -35.45 12.55 28.09
N GLU A 64 -36.70 12.20 28.36
CA GLU A 64 -37.10 11.29 29.46
C GLU A 64 -36.96 9.79 29.13
N PHE A 65 -36.42 9.46 27.93
CA PHE A 65 -36.23 8.06 27.55
C PHE A 65 -35.16 7.42 28.43
N ASN A 66 -35.48 6.26 29.02
CA ASN A 66 -34.53 5.51 29.84
C ASN A 66 -33.65 4.59 28.97
N ASP A 67 -32.37 4.94 28.84
CA ASP A 67 -31.34 4.22 28.12
C ASP A 67 -30.38 3.45 29.03
N SER A 68 -30.71 3.28 30.33
CA SER A 68 -29.83 2.61 31.30
C SER A 68 -29.46 1.17 30.92
N ASN A 69 -30.31 0.50 30.14
CA ASN A 69 -30.09 -0.87 29.66
C ASN A 69 -29.44 -0.94 28.29
N TRP A 70 -29.08 0.20 27.68
CA TRP A 70 -28.36 0.24 26.44
C TRP A 70 -26.88 -0.06 26.64
N ASN A 71 -26.24 -0.59 25.60
CA ASN A 71 -24.81 -0.81 25.62
C ASN A 71 -24.04 0.53 25.61
N ASP A 72 -22.78 0.47 25.96
CA ASP A 72 -21.82 1.55 25.74
C ASP A 72 -21.03 1.28 24.46
N ILE A 73 -20.84 2.31 23.62
CA ILE A 73 -20.05 2.26 22.39
C ILE A 73 -19.09 3.44 22.35
N GLN A 74 -17.90 3.25 21.77
CA GLN A 74 -16.95 4.35 21.55
C GLN A 74 -17.27 5.08 20.23
N VAL A 75 -17.18 6.40 20.25
CA VAL A 75 -17.30 7.30 19.10
C VAL A 75 -16.05 8.20 19.11
N PRO A 76 -15.29 8.30 17.99
CA PRO A 76 -15.50 7.56 16.73
C PRO A 76 -15.23 6.05 16.86
N GLY A 77 -15.88 5.27 15.98
CA GLY A 77 -15.68 3.83 15.93
C GLY A 77 -16.69 3.10 15.06
N HIS A 78 -16.24 2.03 14.43
CA HIS A 78 -17.10 1.12 13.67
C HIS A 78 -17.86 0.19 14.61
N ILE A 79 -19.14 -0.01 14.35
CA ILE A 79 -20.03 -0.86 15.15
C ILE A 79 -19.54 -2.31 15.16
N GLN A 80 -19.10 -2.79 14.01
CA GLN A 80 -18.65 -4.17 13.80
C GLN A 80 -17.39 -4.49 14.60
N LEU A 81 -16.41 -3.58 14.61
CA LEU A 81 -15.16 -3.78 15.32
C LEU A 81 -15.30 -3.66 16.85
N GLN A 82 -16.45 -3.16 17.33
CA GLN A 82 -16.79 -3.12 18.75
C GLN A 82 -17.69 -4.30 19.18
N GLY A 83 -17.89 -5.28 18.28
CA GLY A 83 -18.56 -6.54 18.57
C GLY A 83 -20.10 -6.49 18.58
N PHE A 84 -20.72 -5.45 18.03
CA PHE A 84 -22.18 -5.33 17.97
C PHE A 84 -22.80 -5.85 16.67
N ASP A 85 -21.99 -6.00 15.62
CA ASP A 85 -22.40 -6.59 14.34
C ASP A 85 -21.20 -7.32 13.70
N ASN A 86 -21.42 -8.06 12.60
CA ASN A 86 -20.33 -8.74 11.92
C ASN A 86 -19.71 -7.85 10.85
N PRO A 87 -18.38 -7.82 10.74
CA PRO A 87 -17.68 -7.31 9.56
C PRO A 87 -18.11 -8.08 8.31
N HIS A 88 -18.11 -7.41 7.16
CA HIS A 88 -18.43 -8.01 5.87
C HIS A 88 -17.48 -7.42 4.82
N TYR A 89 -16.78 -8.28 4.07
CA TYR A 89 -15.85 -7.85 3.03
C TYR A 89 -16.35 -8.26 1.65
N THR A 90 -16.51 -7.27 0.77
CA THR A 90 -16.77 -7.50 -0.66
C THR A 90 -16.00 -6.49 -1.51
N ASP A 91 -15.50 -6.95 -2.64
CA ASP A 91 -14.88 -6.18 -3.70
C ASP A 91 -15.91 -5.82 -4.80
N VAL A 92 -16.30 -6.79 -5.62
CA VAL A 92 -17.08 -6.55 -6.87
C VAL A 92 -18.60 -6.65 -6.72
N THR A 93 -19.10 -6.96 -5.53
CA THR A 93 -20.52 -7.20 -5.28
C THR A 93 -21.02 -6.41 -4.08
N TYR A 94 -22.31 -6.03 -4.12
CA TYR A 94 -22.94 -5.46 -2.94
C TYR A 94 -23.10 -6.51 -1.83
N PRO A 95 -23.04 -6.12 -0.54
CA PRO A 95 -23.18 -7.04 0.59
C PRO A 95 -24.52 -7.77 0.65
N TRP A 96 -25.52 -7.31 -0.08
CA TRP A 96 -26.86 -7.92 -0.13
C TRP A 96 -27.10 -8.79 -1.36
N ASP A 97 -26.15 -8.90 -2.27
CA ASP A 97 -26.29 -9.72 -3.47
C ASP A 97 -26.46 -11.20 -3.11
N GLY A 98 -27.42 -11.85 -3.77
CA GLY A 98 -27.81 -13.23 -3.47
C GLY A 98 -28.71 -13.42 -2.23
N HIS A 99 -28.92 -12.37 -1.42
CA HIS A 99 -29.77 -12.41 -0.22
C HIS A 99 -31.05 -11.59 -0.37
N ASP A 100 -30.95 -10.39 -0.94
CA ASP A 100 -32.06 -9.47 -1.05
C ASP A 100 -32.53 -9.38 -2.50
N VAL A 101 -33.83 -9.41 -2.67
CA VAL A 101 -34.42 -9.22 -4.01
C VAL A 101 -34.78 -7.74 -4.19
N VAL A 102 -33.72 -6.94 -4.41
CA VAL A 102 -33.84 -5.50 -4.63
C VAL A 102 -33.31 -5.11 -6.01
N LYS A 103 -33.94 -4.12 -6.64
CA LYS A 103 -33.39 -3.53 -7.87
C LYS A 103 -32.39 -2.41 -7.52
N PRO A 104 -31.40 -2.13 -8.38
CA PRO A 104 -30.51 -1.01 -8.19
C PRO A 104 -31.24 0.28 -7.84
N GLY A 105 -30.81 0.93 -6.75
CA GLY A 105 -31.44 2.11 -6.18
C GLY A 105 -32.60 1.85 -5.19
N GLN A 106 -32.99 0.60 -4.94
CA GLN A 106 -34.03 0.24 -3.97
C GLN A 106 -33.45 -0.28 -2.66
N ILE A 107 -34.19 -0.12 -1.57
CA ILE A 107 -33.82 -0.57 -0.23
C ILE A 107 -34.93 -1.47 0.35
N ASP A 108 -34.57 -2.64 0.86
CA ASP A 108 -35.45 -3.52 1.64
C ASP A 108 -35.44 -3.08 3.11
N MET A 109 -36.54 -2.50 3.56
CA MET A 109 -36.68 -1.99 4.93
C MET A 109 -36.79 -3.09 6.00
N ASP A 110 -37.30 -4.27 5.64
CA ASP A 110 -37.46 -5.38 6.57
C ASP A 110 -36.12 -6.03 6.95
N LYS A 111 -35.14 -5.91 6.06
CA LYS A 111 -33.76 -6.38 6.22
C LYS A 111 -32.75 -5.26 6.48
N ASN A 112 -33.22 -4.07 6.90
CA ASN A 112 -32.37 -2.91 7.12
C ASN A 112 -32.17 -2.65 8.61
N LYS A 113 -31.02 -3.00 9.15
CA LYS A 113 -30.68 -2.82 10.57
C LYS A 113 -30.72 -1.35 10.95
N VAL A 114 -31.04 -1.09 12.23
CA VAL A 114 -31.15 0.26 12.79
C VAL A 114 -30.26 0.38 14.00
N TYR A 115 -29.38 1.36 13.94
CA TYR A 115 -28.43 1.70 14.99
C TYR A 115 -28.84 3.01 15.63
N GLN A 116 -28.96 3.03 16.97
CA GLN A 116 -29.44 4.18 17.72
C GLN A 116 -28.40 4.57 18.77
N TYR A 117 -28.00 5.83 18.74
CA TYR A 117 -27.01 6.40 19.65
C TYR A 117 -27.65 7.49 20.50
N ARG A 118 -27.18 7.61 21.76
CA ARG A 118 -27.55 8.71 22.68
C ARG A 118 -26.29 9.18 23.40
N LYS A 119 -26.18 10.51 23.54
CA LYS A 119 -25.12 11.18 24.32
C LYS A 119 -25.69 12.29 25.13
N THR A 120 -25.44 12.29 26.44
CA THR A 120 -25.68 13.44 27.29
C THR A 120 -24.41 14.27 27.41
N PHE A 121 -24.53 15.59 27.28
CA PHE A 121 -23.39 16.49 27.38
C PHE A 121 -23.78 17.86 27.90
N ASP A 122 -22.82 18.56 28.51
CA ASP A 122 -22.94 19.97 28.92
C ASP A 122 -22.26 20.84 27.85
N CYS A 123 -22.90 21.94 27.50
CA CYS A 123 -22.35 22.93 26.62
C CYS A 123 -21.54 23.95 27.44
N PRO A 124 -20.28 24.24 27.11
CA PRO A 124 -19.51 25.26 27.80
C PRO A 124 -20.23 26.61 27.80
N GLN A 125 -20.21 27.29 28.95
CA GLN A 125 -20.99 28.52 29.16
C GLN A 125 -20.63 29.62 28.14
N ASP A 126 -19.37 29.70 27.72
CA ASP A 126 -18.91 30.67 26.71
C ASP A 126 -19.36 30.35 25.30
N PHE A 127 -19.96 29.17 25.06
CA PHE A 127 -20.60 28.78 23.80
C PHE A 127 -22.06 29.27 23.74
N ILE A 128 -22.74 29.35 24.88
CA ILE A 128 -24.15 29.73 24.94
C ILE A 128 -24.31 31.19 24.43
N GLY A 129 -25.34 31.40 23.60
CA GLY A 129 -25.61 32.70 22.97
C GLY A 129 -24.90 32.97 21.66
N ASN A 130 -24.03 32.07 21.24
CA ASN A 130 -23.43 32.10 19.92
C ASN A 130 -24.19 31.18 18.93
N LYS A 131 -23.91 31.29 17.66
CA LYS A 131 -24.32 30.28 16.68
C LYS A 131 -23.53 28.98 16.93
N LEU A 132 -24.22 27.86 17.05
CA LEU A 132 -23.62 26.56 17.31
C LEU A 132 -23.88 25.61 16.14
N VAL A 133 -22.81 25.02 15.62
CA VAL A 133 -22.84 24.04 14.53
C VAL A 133 -22.36 22.70 15.06
N LEU A 134 -23.25 21.70 15.02
CA LEU A 134 -22.91 20.30 15.25
C LEU A 134 -22.38 19.71 13.95
N SER A 135 -21.22 19.09 13.97
CA SER A 135 -20.59 18.44 12.84
C SER A 135 -20.29 16.97 13.13
N PHE A 136 -20.72 16.10 12.26
CA PHE A 136 -20.25 14.72 12.17
C PHE A 136 -19.27 14.68 11.02
N GLU A 137 -17.98 14.47 11.29
CA GLU A 137 -16.92 14.52 10.27
C GLU A 137 -16.94 13.28 9.36
N GLY A 138 -17.58 12.19 9.78
CA GLY A 138 -17.85 10.99 8.98
C GLY A 138 -18.79 10.05 9.71
N ALA A 139 -19.84 9.61 9.01
CA ALA A 139 -20.82 8.65 9.56
C ALA A 139 -21.43 7.81 8.43
N GLU A 140 -21.28 6.52 8.51
CA GLU A 140 -21.68 5.55 7.50
C GLU A 140 -22.99 4.87 7.92
N SER A 141 -24.01 4.83 7.09
CA SER A 141 -24.16 5.34 5.73
C SER A 141 -25.06 6.59 5.63
N ASN A 142 -25.79 6.92 6.70
CA ASN A 142 -26.75 8.03 6.80
C ASN A 142 -26.98 8.37 8.27
N ILE A 143 -27.42 9.60 8.55
CA ILE A 143 -27.76 10.02 9.91
C ILE A 143 -29.10 10.78 9.97
N TYR A 144 -29.93 10.40 10.93
CA TYR A 144 -31.04 11.20 11.45
C TYR A 144 -30.64 11.71 12.82
N VAL A 145 -30.74 13.03 13.04
CA VAL A 145 -30.21 13.70 14.23
C VAL A 145 -31.31 14.40 15.00
N TRP A 146 -31.34 14.22 16.33
CA TRP A 146 -32.21 14.95 17.26
C TRP A 146 -31.38 15.53 18.40
N LEU A 147 -31.74 16.73 18.85
CA LEU A 147 -31.20 17.34 20.07
C LEU A 147 -32.34 17.78 20.97
N ASN A 148 -32.30 17.38 22.22
CA ASN A 148 -33.33 17.69 23.26
C ASN A 148 -34.76 17.39 22.76
N GLY A 149 -34.93 16.24 22.12
CA GLY A 149 -36.22 15.78 21.60
C GLY A 149 -36.67 16.45 20.28
N LYS A 150 -35.92 17.37 19.74
CA LYS A 150 -36.22 18.08 18.48
C LYS A 150 -35.44 17.50 17.32
N PHE A 151 -36.13 17.27 16.20
CA PHE A 151 -35.46 16.84 14.99
C PHE A 151 -34.56 17.96 14.45
N ILE A 152 -33.29 17.66 14.23
CA ILE A 152 -32.28 18.60 13.72
C ILE A 152 -32.15 18.44 12.20
N GLY A 153 -31.86 17.24 11.73
CA GLY A 153 -31.67 17.02 10.28
C GLY A 153 -31.38 15.58 9.88
N TYR A 154 -31.18 15.42 8.59
CA TYR A 154 -30.83 14.17 7.90
C TYR A 154 -29.69 14.41 6.92
N SER A 155 -28.78 13.44 6.77
CA SER A 155 -27.72 13.47 5.76
C SER A 155 -27.35 12.08 5.32
N GLU A 156 -26.97 11.95 4.04
CA GLU A 156 -26.21 10.84 3.46
C GLU A 156 -24.81 11.33 3.10
N ASP A 157 -23.98 10.51 2.46
CA ASP A 157 -22.55 10.67 2.20
C ASP A 157 -21.70 10.40 3.45
N SER A 158 -21.05 9.23 3.46
CA SER A 158 -20.34 8.71 4.63
C SER A 158 -19.07 9.46 4.98
N PHE A 159 -18.38 10.07 3.97
CA PHE A 159 -16.98 10.51 4.09
C PHE A 159 -16.78 12.02 4.11
N THR A 160 -17.84 12.82 3.98
CA THR A 160 -17.79 14.26 4.12
C THR A 160 -18.59 14.77 5.33
N PRO A 161 -18.24 15.93 5.90
CA PRO A 161 -18.88 16.43 7.12
C PRO A 161 -20.38 16.72 6.97
N SER A 162 -21.18 16.20 7.88
CA SER A 162 -22.60 16.50 8.02
C SER A 162 -22.82 17.53 9.11
N ARG A 163 -23.07 18.81 8.73
CA ARG A 163 -23.12 19.96 9.63
C ARG A 163 -24.53 20.48 9.82
N PHE A 164 -24.93 20.79 11.06
CA PHE A 164 -26.26 21.22 11.44
C PHE A 164 -26.25 22.40 12.41
N ASP A 165 -27.12 23.39 12.19
CA ASP A 165 -27.33 24.48 13.13
C ASP A 165 -28.18 23.99 14.32
N ILE A 166 -27.59 23.97 15.50
CA ILE A 166 -28.20 23.52 16.75
C ILE A 166 -28.48 24.67 17.75
N THR A 167 -28.20 25.92 17.36
CA THR A 167 -28.26 27.10 18.22
C THR A 167 -29.52 27.21 19.07
N LYS A 168 -30.67 26.99 18.44
CA LYS A 168 -32.00 27.16 19.09
C LYS A 168 -32.37 26.00 20.03
N TYR A 169 -31.63 24.91 19.99
CA TYR A 169 -31.98 23.65 20.67
C TYR A 169 -31.00 23.30 21.78
N THR A 170 -29.83 23.96 21.83
CA THR A 170 -28.79 23.72 22.83
C THR A 170 -29.09 24.43 24.14
N GLN A 171 -28.88 23.78 25.25
CA GLN A 171 -28.97 24.27 26.63
C GLN A 171 -27.56 24.24 27.26
N GLU A 172 -27.40 24.92 28.41
CA GLU A 172 -26.11 24.92 29.12
C GLU A 172 -25.78 23.52 29.67
N LYS A 173 -26.79 22.81 30.19
CA LYS A 173 -26.59 21.51 30.85
C LYS A 173 -27.57 20.46 30.32
N ASP A 174 -27.19 19.20 30.52
CA ASP A 174 -28.05 18.04 30.31
C ASP A 174 -28.64 17.96 28.91
N ASN A 175 -27.87 18.39 27.88
CA ASN A 175 -28.27 18.19 26.49
C ASN A 175 -28.27 16.71 26.13
N VAL A 176 -29.30 16.28 25.42
CA VAL A 176 -29.43 14.90 24.92
C VAL A 176 -29.40 14.90 23.42
N LEU A 177 -28.26 14.50 22.88
CA LEU A 177 -28.03 14.27 21.44
C LEU A 177 -28.39 12.82 21.09
N CYS A 178 -29.21 12.64 20.05
CA CYS A 178 -29.64 11.32 19.60
C CYS A 178 -29.39 11.19 18.11
N VAL A 179 -28.84 10.04 17.67
CA VAL A 179 -28.58 9.73 16.28
C VAL A 179 -29.19 8.37 15.94
N ARG A 180 -29.85 8.29 14.77
CA ARG A 180 -30.27 7.03 14.18
C ARG A 180 -29.57 6.85 12.85
N ILE A 181 -28.98 5.68 12.66
CA ILE A 181 -28.36 5.25 11.41
C ILE A 181 -29.13 4.04 10.91
N PHE A 182 -29.39 3.97 9.63
CA PHE A 182 -29.83 2.75 8.95
C PHE A 182 -28.62 2.14 8.24
N GLN A 183 -28.52 0.82 8.28
CA GLN A 183 -27.42 0.12 7.58
C GLN A 183 -27.36 0.45 6.09
N LYS A 184 -28.54 0.64 5.46
CA LYS A 184 -28.69 0.90 4.03
C LYS A 184 -29.57 2.12 3.80
N CYS A 185 -29.17 2.96 2.83
CA CYS A 185 -29.96 4.04 2.26
C CYS A 185 -29.73 4.08 0.75
N THR A 186 -30.38 4.98 0.01
CA THR A 186 -30.10 5.12 -1.42
C THR A 186 -28.65 5.48 -1.70
N GLY A 187 -28.00 6.26 -0.81
CA GLY A 187 -26.58 6.60 -0.91
C GLY A 187 -25.64 5.38 -0.88
N THR A 188 -26.03 4.27 -0.23
CA THR A 188 -25.18 3.06 -0.20
C THR A 188 -25.05 2.38 -1.58
N TRP A 189 -25.89 2.68 -2.54
CA TRP A 189 -25.71 2.27 -3.92
C TRP A 189 -24.58 3.03 -4.66
N LEU A 190 -24.12 4.12 -4.09
CA LEU A 190 -22.99 4.93 -4.59
C LEU A 190 -21.72 4.70 -3.78
N GLU A 191 -21.71 3.76 -2.83
CA GLU A 191 -20.62 3.49 -1.89
C GLU A 191 -20.27 1.99 -1.92
N ASP A 192 -19.96 1.48 -3.12
CA ASP A 192 -19.65 0.06 -3.39
C ASP A 192 -18.14 -0.17 -3.59
N GLN A 193 -17.31 0.55 -2.85
CA GLN A 193 -15.85 0.43 -2.91
C GLN A 193 -15.38 -0.95 -2.48
N ASP A 194 -14.26 -1.39 -3.03
CA ASP A 194 -13.52 -2.55 -2.53
C ASP A 194 -12.98 -2.29 -1.12
N MET A 195 -13.80 -2.61 -0.13
CA MET A 195 -13.46 -2.40 1.28
C MET A 195 -14.37 -3.18 2.23
N TRP A 196 -13.96 -3.26 3.49
CA TRP A 196 -14.83 -3.73 4.57
C TRP A 196 -16.09 -2.87 4.71
N ARG A 197 -17.25 -3.50 4.73
CA ARG A 197 -18.56 -2.87 4.92
C ARG A 197 -18.79 -2.66 6.40
N PHE A 198 -18.61 -1.42 6.82
CA PHE A 198 -18.87 -1.02 8.20
C PHE A 198 -20.10 -0.11 8.30
N THR A 199 -20.40 0.31 9.50
CA THR A 199 -21.41 1.33 9.84
C THR A 199 -21.01 2.01 11.13
N GLY A 200 -21.60 3.20 11.36
CA GLY A 200 -21.40 3.93 12.59
C GLY A 200 -20.81 5.31 12.41
N ILE A 201 -20.58 6.00 13.51
CA ILE A 201 -19.94 7.30 13.55
C ILE A 201 -18.44 7.06 13.69
N PHE A 202 -17.70 7.09 12.55
CA PHE A 202 -16.31 6.64 12.51
C PHE A 202 -15.27 7.77 12.46
N ARG A 203 -15.71 9.03 12.33
CA ARG A 203 -14.88 10.23 12.51
C ARG A 203 -15.44 11.10 13.61
N ASP A 204 -14.74 12.16 13.96
CA ASP A 204 -15.05 13.05 15.08
C ASP A 204 -16.46 13.64 15.05
N VAL A 205 -17.02 13.83 16.24
CA VAL A 205 -18.25 14.61 16.45
C VAL A 205 -17.88 15.88 17.20
N MET A 206 -18.08 17.04 16.54
CA MET A 206 -17.64 18.33 17.02
C MET A 206 -18.79 19.32 17.15
N ILE A 207 -18.71 20.22 18.12
CA ILE A 207 -19.55 21.42 18.18
C ILE A 207 -18.67 22.63 17.99
N TYR A 208 -18.97 23.40 16.95
CA TYR A 208 -18.29 24.66 16.61
C TYR A 208 -19.12 25.84 17.08
N LYS A 209 -18.45 26.80 17.70
CA LYS A 209 -19.02 28.10 18.06
C LYS A 209 -18.67 29.10 16.96
N GLN A 210 -19.66 29.69 16.32
CA GLN A 210 -19.51 30.72 15.33
C GLN A 210 -20.01 32.08 15.85
N PRO A 211 -19.23 33.16 15.82
CA PRO A 211 -19.72 34.51 16.08
C PRO A 211 -20.87 34.87 15.11
N SER A 212 -21.70 35.89 15.47
CA SER A 212 -22.78 36.36 14.56
C SER A 212 -22.23 36.83 13.22
N LEU A 213 -21.15 37.59 13.26
CA LEU A 213 -20.34 37.94 12.13
C LEU A 213 -19.08 37.07 12.13
N HIS A 214 -18.86 36.29 11.07
CA HIS A 214 -17.69 35.40 10.88
C HIS A 214 -17.45 35.16 9.39
N ILE A 215 -16.28 34.66 9.06
CA ILE A 215 -15.97 34.17 7.72
C ILE A 215 -16.61 32.76 7.59
N GLN A 216 -17.66 32.68 6.79
CA GLN A 216 -18.42 31.43 6.59
C GLN A 216 -17.70 30.48 5.66
N ASP A 217 -16.98 30.99 4.67
CA ASP A 217 -16.24 30.21 3.69
C ASP A 217 -15.02 31.02 3.22
N LEU A 218 -13.95 30.30 2.93
CA LEU A 218 -12.67 30.84 2.51
C LEU A 218 -12.21 30.13 1.24
N LYS A 219 -11.95 30.88 0.17
CA LYS A 219 -11.32 30.35 -1.05
C LYS A 219 -9.98 31.05 -1.25
N ILE A 220 -8.92 30.26 -1.44
CA ILE A 220 -7.55 30.74 -1.67
C ILE A 220 -7.07 30.17 -3.00
N ASP A 221 -6.71 31.06 -3.93
CA ASP A 221 -6.10 30.71 -5.21
C ASP A 221 -4.72 31.33 -5.32
N THR A 222 -3.78 30.68 -6.00
CA THR A 222 -2.45 31.21 -6.28
C THR A 222 -2.17 31.21 -7.77
N ASP A 223 -1.70 32.34 -8.29
CA ASP A 223 -1.18 32.42 -9.68
C ASP A 223 0.28 32.83 -9.66
N ILE A 224 1.06 32.25 -10.59
CA ILE A 224 2.51 32.36 -10.58
C ILE A 224 3.01 32.60 -12.00
N ASP A 225 3.74 33.69 -12.16
CA ASP A 225 4.59 33.92 -13.32
C ASP A 225 5.96 33.29 -13.06
N LEU A 226 6.21 32.16 -13.69
CA LEU A 226 7.46 31.40 -13.52
C LEU A 226 8.68 32.12 -14.11
N ASP A 227 8.51 33.01 -15.10
CA ASP A 227 9.60 33.74 -15.76
C ASP A 227 10.14 34.86 -14.85
N THR A 228 9.23 35.54 -14.14
CA THR A 228 9.60 36.67 -13.26
C THR A 228 9.69 36.27 -11.79
N ASN A 229 9.29 35.06 -11.42
CA ASN A 229 9.13 34.58 -10.05
C ASN A 229 8.27 35.49 -9.17
N LYS A 230 7.22 36.06 -9.76
CA LYS A 230 6.20 36.84 -9.07
C LYS A 230 4.90 36.05 -8.98
N SER A 231 4.25 36.17 -7.87
CA SER A 231 3.00 35.46 -7.61
C SER A 231 1.94 36.38 -7.06
N VAL A 232 0.71 35.96 -7.21
CA VAL A 232 -0.45 36.61 -6.60
C VAL A 232 -1.21 35.56 -5.80
N LEU A 233 -1.49 35.88 -4.55
CA LEU A 233 -2.43 35.15 -3.72
C LEU A 233 -3.77 35.86 -3.83
N SER A 234 -4.80 35.21 -4.36
CA SER A 234 -6.18 35.69 -4.40
C SER A 234 -6.97 35.03 -3.30
N CYS A 235 -7.71 35.80 -2.55
CA CYS A 235 -8.52 35.32 -1.43
C CYS A 235 -9.93 35.88 -1.50
N VAL A 236 -10.93 34.99 -1.32
CA VAL A 236 -12.35 35.35 -1.22
C VAL A 236 -12.89 34.85 0.11
N CYS A 237 -13.26 35.78 0.98
CA CYS A 237 -13.90 35.53 2.27
C CYS A 237 -15.41 35.76 2.11
N LYS A 238 -16.20 34.69 2.20
CA LYS A 238 -17.66 34.79 2.24
C LYS A 238 -18.12 35.07 3.66
N MET A 239 -18.61 36.26 3.91
CA MET A 239 -19.07 36.65 5.25
C MET A 239 -20.44 36.04 5.58
N SER A 240 -20.66 35.73 6.87
CA SER A 240 -21.94 35.22 7.37
C SER A 240 -23.07 36.27 7.37
N SER A 241 -22.74 37.54 7.38
CA SER A 241 -23.66 38.67 7.34
C SER A 241 -23.06 39.89 6.66
N ASN A 242 -23.89 40.87 6.31
CA ASN A 242 -23.47 42.13 5.69
C ASN A 242 -23.15 43.23 6.74
N GLU A 243 -22.87 42.86 7.99
CA GLU A 243 -22.48 43.78 9.03
C GLU A 243 -21.15 44.48 8.70
N SER A 244 -21.04 45.77 9.07
CA SER A 244 -19.81 46.52 8.86
C SER A 244 -18.68 45.93 9.71
N HIS A 245 -17.49 45.70 9.09
CA HIS A 245 -16.34 45.07 9.74
C HIS A 245 -15.04 45.60 9.10
N THR A 246 -13.93 45.21 9.69
CA THR A 246 -12.59 45.39 9.14
C THR A 246 -11.90 44.04 9.08
N LEU A 247 -11.38 43.70 7.91
CA LEU A 247 -10.56 42.50 7.71
C LEU A 247 -9.10 42.90 7.55
N GLN A 248 -8.23 42.36 8.39
CA GLN A 248 -6.79 42.47 8.26
C GLN A 248 -6.18 41.16 7.83
N ALA A 249 -5.30 41.21 6.83
CA ALA A 249 -4.52 40.05 6.42
C ALA A 249 -3.03 40.28 6.72
N LYS A 250 -2.32 39.20 7.11
CA LYS A 250 -0.85 39.13 7.13
C LYS A 250 -0.45 37.84 6.44
N LEU A 251 0.59 37.94 5.63
CA LEU A 251 1.20 36.79 4.99
C LEU A 251 2.65 36.66 5.49
N TYR A 252 2.99 35.48 5.99
CA TYR A 252 4.33 35.13 6.44
C TYR A 252 4.95 34.16 5.41
N ASP A 253 6.22 34.35 5.11
CA ASP A 253 7.00 33.43 4.30
C ASP A 253 7.33 32.12 5.07
N PRO A 254 7.88 31.09 4.40
CA PRO A 254 8.25 29.83 5.08
C PRO A 254 9.29 29.99 6.20
N GLN A 255 9.99 31.12 6.27
CA GLN A 255 10.95 31.45 7.33
C GLN A 255 10.31 32.25 8.47
N GLY A 256 9.00 32.57 8.37
CA GLY A 256 8.25 33.32 9.38
C GLY A 256 8.37 34.84 9.27
N ASN A 257 8.93 35.40 8.20
CA ASN A 257 8.99 36.84 7.96
C ASN A 257 7.67 37.32 7.37
N ILE A 258 7.21 38.51 7.80
CA ILE A 258 6.04 39.17 7.21
C ILE A 258 6.40 39.68 5.82
N VAL A 259 5.79 39.13 4.79
CA VAL A 259 5.95 39.57 3.41
C VAL A 259 4.83 40.52 2.97
N TRP A 260 3.68 40.48 3.66
CA TRP A 260 2.58 41.40 3.45
C TRP A 260 1.78 41.62 4.75
N ASN A 261 1.24 42.84 4.92
CA ASN A 261 0.37 43.20 6.04
C ASN A 261 -0.48 44.42 5.67
N GLY A 262 -1.81 44.31 5.84
CA GLY A 262 -2.72 45.42 5.56
C GLY A 262 -4.19 45.09 5.81
N ASN A 263 -5.02 46.14 5.73
CA ASN A 263 -6.47 45.96 5.77
C ASN A 263 -6.98 45.61 4.37
N MET A 264 -7.93 44.70 4.30
CA MET A 264 -8.46 44.15 3.07
C MET A 264 -9.98 44.32 2.98
N GLN A 265 -10.50 44.13 1.77
CA GLN A 265 -11.90 43.84 1.50
C GLN A 265 -12.13 42.30 1.61
N ASP A 266 -13.39 41.88 1.50
CA ASP A 266 -13.76 40.44 1.56
C ASP A 266 -13.22 39.66 0.36
N SER A 267 -12.90 40.33 -0.74
CA SER A 267 -12.17 39.76 -1.88
C SER A 267 -10.92 40.62 -2.11
N PHE A 268 -9.74 40.00 -2.12
CA PHE A 268 -8.48 40.70 -2.21
C PHE A 268 -7.38 39.91 -2.90
N GLU A 269 -6.32 40.60 -3.29
CA GLU A 269 -5.11 40.02 -3.86
C GLU A 269 -3.88 40.50 -3.06
N ILE A 270 -2.93 39.59 -2.86
CA ILE A 270 -1.62 39.89 -2.25
C ILE A 270 -0.52 39.54 -3.25
N PRO A 271 0.23 40.53 -3.77
CA PRO A 271 1.41 40.26 -4.59
C PRO A 271 2.55 39.74 -3.73
N VAL A 272 3.24 38.72 -4.23
CA VAL A 272 4.42 38.11 -3.59
C VAL A 272 5.57 38.08 -4.60
N GLU A 273 6.71 38.70 -4.22
CA GLU A 273 7.92 38.67 -5.03
C GLU A 273 8.92 37.64 -4.50
N ASN A 274 9.70 37.01 -5.39
CA ASN A 274 10.66 35.97 -5.07
C ASN A 274 10.04 34.82 -4.29
N THR A 275 8.95 34.28 -4.82
CA THR A 275 8.12 33.29 -4.17
C THR A 275 8.85 31.95 -3.99
N CYS A 276 8.81 31.42 -2.76
CA CYS A 276 9.23 30.04 -2.46
C CYS A 276 8.12 29.08 -2.91
N LEU A 277 8.32 28.39 -4.03
CA LEU A 277 7.32 27.50 -4.60
C LEU A 277 7.17 26.21 -3.79
N TRP A 278 5.95 25.69 -3.76
CA TRP A 278 5.62 24.41 -3.15
C TRP A 278 5.81 23.27 -4.15
N SER A 279 6.40 22.17 -3.70
CA SER A 279 6.53 20.90 -4.43
C SER A 279 6.76 19.75 -3.45
N SER A 280 6.75 18.50 -3.93
CA SER A 280 7.10 17.32 -3.13
C SER A 280 8.52 17.38 -2.55
N GLU A 281 9.44 18.04 -3.24
CA GLU A 281 10.84 18.20 -2.83
C GLU A 281 11.07 19.43 -1.92
N PHE A 282 10.26 20.46 -2.10
CA PHE A 282 10.25 21.68 -1.31
C PHE A 282 8.82 22.05 -0.91
N PRO A 283 8.30 21.47 0.17
CA PRO A 283 6.93 21.75 0.63
C PRO A 283 6.86 23.09 1.36
N ASN A 284 7.21 24.17 0.65
CA ASN A 284 7.23 25.53 1.20
C ASN A 284 5.80 26.02 1.40
N LEU A 285 5.42 26.24 2.64
CA LEU A 285 4.13 26.77 3.03
C LEU A 285 4.26 28.16 3.61
N TYR A 286 3.52 29.09 3.06
CA TYR A 286 3.27 30.41 3.64
C TYR A 286 2.16 30.30 4.67
N GLN A 287 2.16 31.19 5.67
CA GLN A 287 1.06 31.29 6.62
C GLN A 287 0.25 32.55 6.35
N LEU A 288 -1.02 32.39 5.98
CA LEU A 288 -1.99 33.48 5.90
C LEU A 288 -2.69 33.61 7.24
N GLU A 289 -2.57 34.75 7.89
CA GLU A 289 -3.35 35.13 9.09
C GLU A 289 -4.40 36.16 8.70
N LEU A 290 -5.68 35.83 8.90
CA LEU A 290 -6.82 36.74 8.73
C LEU A 290 -7.39 37.11 10.10
N VAL A 291 -7.51 38.41 10.38
CA VAL A 291 -8.09 38.89 11.65
C VAL A 291 -9.32 39.74 11.31
N LEU A 292 -10.47 39.31 11.77
CA LEU A 292 -11.74 40.01 11.60
C LEU A 292 -12.06 40.86 12.83
N TYR A 293 -12.34 42.15 12.59
CA TYR A 293 -12.69 43.12 13.64
C TYR A 293 -14.12 43.62 13.44
N ASP A 294 -14.80 43.91 14.57
CA ASP A 294 -16.09 44.59 14.58
C ASP A 294 -15.92 46.12 14.39
N THR A 295 -17.05 46.83 14.37
CA THR A 295 -17.06 48.32 14.24
C THR A 295 -16.41 49.06 15.40
N ASN A 296 -16.20 48.39 16.57
CA ASN A 296 -15.51 48.94 17.76
C ASN A 296 -14.02 48.60 17.76
N ASN A 297 -13.51 47.94 16.67
CA ASN A 297 -12.15 47.48 16.54
C ASN A 297 -11.78 46.36 17.55
N GLU A 298 -12.79 45.56 17.97
CA GLU A 298 -12.54 44.37 18.78
C GLU A 298 -12.39 43.13 17.84
N ILE A 299 -11.47 42.24 18.20
CA ILE A 299 -11.23 41.02 17.41
C ILE A 299 -12.42 40.07 17.58
N ILE A 300 -13.04 39.71 16.47
CA ILE A 300 -14.11 38.69 16.41
C ILE A 300 -13.50 37.31 16.31
N GLU A 301 -12.68 37.11 15.23
CA GLU A 301 -12.01 35.83 14.97
C GLU A 301 -10.64 36.03 14.33
N THR A 302 -9.81 35.01 14.45
CA THR A 302 -8.53 34.90 13.74
C THR A 302 -8.45 33.55 13.07
N ILE A 303 -8.23 33.55 11.75
CA ILE A 303 -8.00 32.38 10.92
C ILE A 303 -6.50 32.28 10.61
N GLN A 304 -5.98 31.05 10.60
CA GLN A 304 -4.60 30.75 10.18
C GLN A 304 -4.64 29.61 9.17
N GLU A 305 -4.25 29.93 7.92
CA GLU A 305 -4.21 28.96 6.82
C GLU A 305 -2.82 28.81 6.25
N GLN A 306 -2.47 27.59 5.84
CA GLN A 306 -1.25 27.29 5.14
C GLN A 306 -1.48 27.41 3.63
N VAL A 307 -0.59 28.11 2.93
CA VAL A 307 -0.70 28.38 1.51
C VAL A 307 0.56 27.92 0.78
N GLY A 308 0.42 26.97 -0.12
CA GLY A 308 1.48 26.54 -1.01
C GLY A 308 1.35 27.20 -2.39
N PHE A 309 2.34 28.00 -2.77
CA PHE A 309 2.37 28.59 -4.12
C PHE A 309 2.90 27.56 -5.12
N ARG A 310 2.05 27.14 -6.04
CA ARG A 310 2.40 26.20 -7.10
C ARG A 310 1.62 26.49 -8.38
N LYS A 311 2.21 26.12 -9.52
CA LYS A 311 1.56 26.16 -10.82
C LYS A 311 1.51 24.76 -11.42
N PHE A 312 0.31 24.21 -11.57
CA PHE A 312 0.08 22.91 -12.19
C PHE A 312 -0.61 23.11 -13.54
N THR A 313 -0.01 22.60 -14.61
CA THR A 313 -0.49 22.80 -15.98
C THR A 313 -0.48 21.52 -16.78
N LEU A 314 -1.37 21.44 -17.77
CA LEU A 314 -1.37 20.44 -18.82
C LEU A 314 -0.97 21.11 -20.14
N GLU A 315 0.19 20.81 -20.65
CA GLU A 315 0.75 21.41 -21.86
C GLU A 315 1.19 20.34 -22.83
N TYR A 316 0.62 20.33 -24.03
CA TYR A 316 0.96 19.36 -25.08
C TYR A 316 0.88 17.89 -24.65
N GLY A 317 -0.12 17.54 -23.82
CA GLY A 317 -0.32 16.21 -23.30
C GLY A 317 0.67 15.81 -22.19
N ILE A 318 1.28 16.78 -21.52
CA ILE A 318 2.25 16.56 -20.43
C ILE A 318 1.81 17.40 -19.22
N MET A 319 1.64 16.74 -18.07
CA MET A 319 1.39 17.41 -16.79
C MET A 319 2.70 17.98 -16.24
N LYS A 320 2.67 19.24 -15.86
CA LYS A 320 3.82 19.97 -15.32
C LYS A 320 3.50 20.62 -13.99
N LEU A 321 4.42 20.54 -13.05
CA LEU A 321 4.41 21.32 -11.83
C LEU A 321 5.55 22.34 -11.88
N ASN A 322 5.22 23.61 -11.64
CA ASN A 322 6.21 24.71 -11.66
C ASN A 322 7.09 24.69 -12.92
N GLY A 323 6.47 24.37 -14.08
CA GLY A 323 7.11 24.28 -15.38
C GLY A 323 7.90 23.00 -15.68
N LYS A 324 8.00 22.05 -14.73
CA LYS A 324 8.72 20.77 -14.91
C LYS A 324 7.73 19.62 -15.08
N ARG A 325 8.04 18.68 -15.99
CA ARG A 325 7.30 17.43 -16.15
C ARG A 325 7.28 16.66 -14.84
N ILE A 326 6.10 16.30 -14.35
CA ILE A 326 5.93 15.50 -13.14
C ILE A 326 5.75 14.03 -13.49
N VAL A 327 6.24 13.15 -12.62
CA VAL A 327 5.96 11.71 -12.63
C VAL A 327 5.41 11.32 -11.27
N PHE A 328 4.30 10.59 -11.25
CA PHE A 328 3.69 10.10 -10.03
C PHE A 328 4.29 8.75 -9.64
N HIS A 329 5.16 8.76 -8.64
CA HIS A 329 5.56 7.59 -7.87
C HIS A 329 4.51 7.38 -6.79
N GLY A 330 3.35 6.90 -7.19
CA GLY A 330 2.13 6.94 -6.41
C GLY A 330 1.74 5.61 -5.78
N ILE A 331 0.84 5.72 -4.80
CA ILE A 331 0.17 4.59 -4.18
C ILE A 331 -1.29 4.93 -3.90
N ASN A 332 -2.17 3.95 -4.03
CA ASN A 332 -3.55 4.02 -3.55
C ASN A 332 -3.55 3.83 -2.04
N ARG A 333 -4.41 4.57 -1.33
CA ARG A 333 -4.46 4.52 0.12
C ARG A 333 -5.89 4.51 0.64
N HIS A 334 -6.29 3.38 1.22
CA HIS A 334 -7.39 3.35 2.17
C HIS A 334 -6.94 3.89 3.54
N GLU A 335 -7.84 4.55 4.27
CA GLU A 335 -7.64 4.80 5.70
C GLU A 335 -7.84 3.47 6.43
N TRP A 336 -6.77 2.88 6.95
CA TRP A 336 -6.85 1.56 7.54
C TRP A 336 -5.93 1.36 8.75
N ASP A 337 -6.50 0.75 9.79
CA ASP A 337 -5.81 0.15 10.92
C ASP A 337 -6.49 -1.18 11.28
N PRO A 338 -5.75 -2.27 11.56
CA PRO A 338 -6.33 -3.60 11.75
C PRO A 338 -7.24 -3.72 12.98
N LYS A 339 -7.18 -2.80 13.93
CA LYS A 339 -7.99 -2.79 15.15
C LYS A 339 -9.16 -1.82 15.09
N THR A 340 -8.96 -0.69 14.43
CA THR A 340 -9.93 0.41 14.43
C THR A 340 -10.57 0.66 13.06
N GLY A 341 -10.15 -0.09 12.02
CA GLY A 341 -10.65 0.09 10.66
C GLY A 341 -10.28 1.48 10.12
N ARG A 342 -11.28 2.22 9.63
CA ARG A 342 -11.10 3.57 9.09
C ARG A 342 -11.03 4.70 10.15
N CYS A 343 -10.98 4.35 11.43
CA CYS A 343 -10.86 5.31 12.53
C CYS A 343 -9.38 5.52 12.89
N LEU A 344 -8.65 6.29 12.10
CA LEU A 344 -7.24 6.57 12.33
C LEU A 344 -7.03 7.72 13.32
N SER A 345 -6.04 7.58 14.20
CA SER A 345 -5.53 8.69 15.01
C SER A 345 -4.60 9.61 14.21
N GLN A 346 -4.31 10.80 14.74
CA GLN A 346 -3.34 11.71 14.10
C GLN A 346 -1.95 11.09 14.08
N GLU A 347 -1.54 10.40 15.15
CA GLU A 347 -0.25 9.72 15.24
C GLU A 347 -0.08 8.62 14.18
N GLN A 348 -1.14 7.85 13.90
CA GLN A 348 -1.11 6.83 12.85
C GLN A 348 -0.98 7.48 11.45
N MET A 349 -1.69 8.58 11.21
CA MET A 349 -1.54 9.32 9.95
C MET A 349 -0.14 9.94 9.78
N GLU A 350 0.48 10.43 10.88
CA GLU A 350 1.87 10.89 10.88
C GLU A 350 2.86 9.75 10.62
N GLU A 351 2.62 8.55 11.17
CA GLU A 351 3.42 7.36 10.86
C GLU A 351 3.33 7.00 9.38
N ASP A 352 2.11 6.97 8.82
CA ASP A 352 1.88 6.68 7.40
C ASP A 352 2.64 7.65 6.49
N ILE A 353 2.57 8.97 6.75
CA ILE A 353 3.25 9.96 5.91
C ILE A 353 4.78 9.78 5.93
N HIS A 354 5.35 9.43 7.09
CA HIS A 354 6.78 9.14 7.21
C HIS A 354 7.19 7.88 6.44
N ILE A 355 6.39 6.82 6.52
CA ILE A 355 6.62 5.59 5.75
C ILE A 355 6.58 5.89 4.26
N LEU A 356 5.56 6.59 3.76
CA LEU A 356 5.44 6.95 2.35
C LEU A 356 6.70 7.70 1.85
N LYS A 357 7.14 8.71 2.58
CA LYS A 357 8.36 9.46 2.23
C LYS A 357 9.63 8.59 2.27
N SER A 358 9.71 7.65 3.22
CA SER A 358 10.85 6.72 3.33
C SER A 358 10.94 5.74 2.17
N LEU A 359 9.80 5.45 1.52
CA LEU A 359 9.68 4.57 0.37
C LEU A 359 9.79 5.29 -0.98
N ASN A 360 10.20 6.57 -1.01
CA ASN A 360 10.29 7.41 -2.21
C ASN A 360 8.94 7.70 -2.89
N ILE A 361 7.82 7.50 -2.20
CA ILE A 361 6.48 7.80 -2.71
C ILE A 361 6.28 9.33 -2.67
N ASN A 362 5.84 9.91 -3.77
CA ASN A 362 5.55 11.34 -3.90
C ASN A 362 4.08 11.66 -4.07
N ALA A 363 3.22 10.65 -4.28
CA ALA A 363 1.82 10.86 -4.56
C ALA A 363 0.93 9.78 -3.92
N ILE A 364 -0.30 10.18 -3.57
CA ILE A 364 -1.37 9.26 -3.17
C ILE A 364 -2.63 9.54 -3.99
N ARG A 365 -3.44 8.49 -4.20
CA ARG A 365 -4.86 8.63 -4.55
C ARG A 365 -5.67 8.23 -3.31
N THR A 366 -6.62 9.08 -2.93
CA THR A 366 -7.50 8.82 -1.77
C THR A 366 -8.57 7.80 -2.16
N SER A 367 -8.18 6.57 -2.40
CA SER A 367 -9.05 5.49 -2.84
C SER A 367 -9.99 5.04 -1.72
N HIS A 368 -11.35 5.10 -1.84
CA HIS A 368 -12.03 5.75 -2.99
C HIS A 368 -13.02 6.76 -2.40
N TYR A 369 -12.53 7.66 -1.55
CA TYR A 369 -13.34 8.63 -0.80
C TYR A 369 -12.45 9.75 -0.21
N PRO A 370 -13.01 10.93 0.07
CA PRO A 370 -12.29 11.99 0.76
C PRO A 370 -11.79 11.53 2.12
N ASN A 371 -10.46 11.66 2.35
CA ASN A 371 -9.83 11.24 3.60
C ASN A 371 -10.13 12.21 4.76
N ASN A 372 -9.64 11.91 5.96
CA ASN A 372 -9.69 12.82 7.09
C ASN A 372 -8.97 14.13 6.76
N SER A 373 -9.54 15.27 7.16
CA SER A 373 -8.97 16.61 6.85
C SER A 373 -7.53 16.78 7.34
N TYR A 374 -7.15 16.12 8.43
CA TYR A 374 -5.77 16.17 8.95
C TYR A 374 -4.75 15.56 7.97
N TRP A 375 -5.17 14.55 7.19
CA TRP A 375 -4.33 13.91 6.18
C TRP A 375 -3.87 14.89 5.09
N TYR A 376 -4.75 15.75 4.60
CA TYR A 376 -4.37 16.75 3.58
C TYR A 376 -3.39 17.79 4.14
N LYS A 377 -3.53 18.17 5.42
CA LYS A 377 -2.56 19.05 6.09
C LYS A 377 -1.17 18.41 6.17
N LEU A 378 -1.10 17.11 6.47
CA LEU A 378 0.15 16.36 6.41
C LEU A 378 0.72 16.30 4.99
N CYS A 379 -0.12 16.04 3.98
CA CYS A 379 0.31 16.03 2.58
C CYS A 379 0.86 17.40 2.14
N ASP A 380 0.23 18.50 2.55
CA ASP A 380 0.75 19.85 2.31
C ASP A 380 2.13 20.06 2.96
N GLN A 381 2.29 19.66 4.22
CA GLN A 381 3.50 19.86 5.02
C GLN A 381 4.68 18.99 4.59
N TYR A 382 4.41 17.76 4.18
CA TYR A 382 5.45 16.80 3.81
C TYR A 382 5.69 16.70 2.29
N GLY A 383 4.86 17.38 1.48
CA GLY A 383 5.00 17.38 0.03
C GLY A 383 4.61 16.04 -0.58
N ILE A 384 3.38 15.60 -0.39
CA ILE A 384 2.79 14.47 -1.09
C ILE A 384 1.70 15.01 -2.02
N TYR A 385 1.78 14.70 -3.31
CA TYR A 385 0.75 15.03 -4.28
C TYR A 385 -0.49 14.18 -4.05
N VAL A 386 -1.68 14.77 -4.22
CA VAL A 386 -2.95 14.08 -3.96
C VAL A 386 -3.84 14.14 -5.20
N ILE A 387 -4.39 12.97 -5.55
CA ILE A 387 -5.62 12.86 -6.33
C ILE A 387 -6.74 12.68 -5.30
N ASP A 388 -7.55 13.71 -5.11
CA ASP A 388 -8.66 13.67 -4.17
C ASP A 388 -9.91 13.12 -4.84
N GLU A 389 -10.43 12.00 -4.32
CA GLU A 389 -11.48 11.25 -4.98
C GLU A 389 -12.81 11.36 -4.24
N MET A 390 -13.86 11.71 -4.98
CA MET A 390 -15.18 11.79 -4.39
C MET A 390 -15.74 10.40 -4.07
N ASN A 391 -16.54 10.33 -3.02
CA ASN A 391 -17.19 9.12 -2.55
C ASN A 391 -18.26 8.64 -3.54
N LEU A 392 -17.82 7.99 -4.61
CA LEU A 392 -18.67 7.41 -5.65
C LEU A 392 -18.06 6.14 -6.21
N GLU A 393 -18.71 5.02 -5.92
CA GLU A 393 -18.46 3.75 -6.58
C GLU A 393 -19.75 2.94 -6.70
N THR A 394 -19.93 2.29 -7.86
CA THR A 394 -21.11 1.47 -8.13
C THR A 394 -20.74 0.16 -8.81
N HIS A 395 -19.63 -0.47 -8.40
CA HIS A 395 -19.00 -1.59 -9.11
C HIS A 395 -19.98 -2.68 -9.48
N GLY A 396 -20.74 -3.22 -8.51
CA GLY A 396 -21.75 -4.25 -8.75
C GLY A 396 -22.98 -3.79 -9.58
N ALA A 397 -23.16 -2.49 -9.78
CA ALA A 397 -24.26 -1.93 -10.57
C ALA A 397 -23.81 -0.96 -11.66
N ARG A 398 -22.53 -0.91 -12.00
CA ARG A 398 -21.91 0.09 -12.92
C ARG A 398 -22.56 0.15 -14.31
N ASP A 399 -23.16 -0.94 -14.78
CA ASP A 399 -23.88 -0.99 -16.04
C ASP A 399 -25.28 -0.36 -15.95
N ILE A 400 -25.73 0.02 -14.75
CA ILE A 400 -27.07 0.54 -14.46
C ILE A 400 -27.00 1.92 -13.79
N LEU A 401 -26.09 2.13 -12.83
CA LEU A 401 -25.95 3.31 -11.99
C LEU A 401 -24.54 3.91 -12.09
N PRO A 402 -24.39 5.24 -11.93
CA PRO A 402 -25.43 6.25 -12.12
C PRO A 402 -25.66 6.61 -13.60
N GLN A 403 -24.68 6.34 -14.47
CA GLN A 403 -24.66 6.54 -15.93
C GLN A 403 -25.37 7.83 -16.39
N ASN A 404 -26.51 7.70 -17.10
CA ASN A 404 -27.31 8.82 -17.63
C ASN A 404 -28.58 9.09 -16.82
N LYS A 405 -28.69 8.56 -15.59
CA LYS A 405 -29.90 8.68 -14.76
C LYS A 405 -29.93 10.02 -14.05
N THR A 406 -30.76 10.92 -14.57
CA THR A 406 -30.88 12.32 -14.07
C THR A 406 -31.42 12.40 -12.64
N GLU A 407 -32.14 11.38 -12.17
CA GLU A 407 -32.61 11.32 -10.78
C GLU A 407 -31.50 11.17 -9.74
N TRP A 408 -30.27 10.84 -10.18
CA TRP A 408 -29.07 10.74 -9.33
C TRP A 408 -28.16 11.97 -9.41
N THR A 409 -28.36 12.86 -10.39
CA THR A 409 -27.45 13.98 -10.66
C THR A 409 -27.28 14.90 -9.45
N ASP A 410 -28.35 15.24 -8.74
CA ASP A 410 -28.28 16.18 -7.60
C ASP A 410 -27.48 15.62 -6.42
N CYS A 411 -27.63 14.34 -6.10
CA CYS A 411 -26.86 13.72 -5.01
C CYS A 411 -25.39 13.52 -5.40
N LEU A 412 -25.06 13.27 -6.67
CA LEU A 412 -23.69 13.23 -7.15
C LEU A 412 -23.02 14.61 -7.06
N LEU A 413 -23.71 15.66 -7.51
CA LEU A 413 -23.23 17.04 -7.38
C LEU A 413 -23.08 17.48 -5.92
N ASP A 414 -23.90 16.96 -5.02
CA ASP A 414 -23.76 17.22 -3.59
C ASP A 414 -22.47 16.62 -3.02
N ARG A 415 -22.12 15.37 -3.41
CA ARG A 415 -20.85 14.71 -3.03
C ARG A 415 -19.64 15.46 -3.58
N ALA A 416 -19.67 15.81 -4.87
CA ALA A 416 -18.64 16.62 -5.52
C ALA A 416 -18.44 17.97 -4.82
N ARG A 417 -19.54 18.65 -4.50
CA ARG A 417 -19.52 19.96 -3.80
C ARG A 417 -18.97 19.80 -2.38
N SER A 418 -19.39 18.77 -1.66
CA SER A 418 -18.96 18.54 -0.27
C SER A 418 -17.46 18.31 -0.16
N MET A 419 -16.87 17.52 -1.07
CA MET A 419 -15.44 17.33 -1.19
C MET A 419 -14.72 18.64 -1.58
N TYR A 420 -15.13 19.25 -2.71
CA TYR A 420 -14.49 20.45 -3.23
C TYR A 420 -14.47 21.59 -2.21
N GLU A 421 -15.61 21.92 -1.63
CA GLU A 421 -15.72 23.05 -0.69
C GLU A 421 -14.87 22.85 0.55
N ARG A 422 -14.75 21.61 1.05
CA ARG A 422 -13.92 21.28 2.20
C ARG A 422 -12.44 21.41 1.87
N ASP A 423 -12.00 20.87 0.71
CA ASP A 423 -10.58 20.57 0.44
C ASP A 423 -9.90 21.54 -0.54
N LYS A 424 -10.65 22.48 -1.14
CA LYS A 424 -10.20 23.37 -2.21
C LYS A 424 -8.94 24.18 -1.94
N ASN A 425 -8.60 24.45 -0.66
CA ASN A 425 -7.46 25.29 -0.28
C ASN A 425 -6.14 24.51 -0.11
N HIS A 426 -6.15 23.17 -0.20
CA HIS A 426 -4.97 22.35 -0.05
C HIS A 426 -4.04 22.41 -1.27
N ALA A 427 -2.76 22.75 -1.05
CA ALA A 427 -1.76 22.81 -2.10
C ALA A 427 -1.41 21.42 -2.67
N CYS A 428 -1.50 20.37 -1.87
CA CYS A 428 -1.17 18.99 -2.25
C CYS A 428 -2.11 18.42 -3.32
N ILE A 429 -3.37 18.86 -3.37
CA ILE A 429 -4.35 18.35 -4.34
C ILE A 429 -4.03 18.88 -5.72
N LEU A 430 -3.68 18.00 -6.66
CA LEU A 430 -3.40 18.32 -8.05
C LEU A 430 -4.57 17.98 -8.98
N MET A 431 -5.39 17.01 -8.61
CA MET A 431 -6.52 16.55 -9.42
C MET A 431 -7.74 16.27 -8.54
N TRP A 432 -8.91 16.52 -9.09
CA TRP A 432 -10.20 16.07 -8.58
C TRP A 432 -10.62 14.81 -9.31
N SER A 433 -10.90 13.72 -8.59
CA SER A 433 -11.38 12.48 -9.18
C SER A 433 -12.87 12.31 -9.00
N LEU A 434 -13.55 11.90 -10.07
CA LEU A 434 -15.01 11.79 -10.11
C LEU A 434 -15.56 10.53 -9.46
N GLY A 435 -14.68 9.68 -8.91
CA GLY A 435 -15.02 8.40 -8.30
C GLY A 435 -14.30 7.24 -8.96
N ASN A 436 -14.74 6.03 -8.64
CA ASN A 436 -14.14 4.76 -9.04
C ASN A 436 -15.21 3.84 -9.66
N GLU A 437 -14.83 3.01 -10.60
CA GLU A 437 -15.53 1.84 -11.19
C GLU A 437 -17.07 1.96 -11.33
N SER A 438 -17.53 3.13 -11.77
CA SER A 438 -18.96 3.47 -11.84
C SER A 438 -19.51 3.56 -13.27
N GLY A 439 -18.82 2.95 -14.22
CA GLY A 439 -19.23 2.98 -15.63
C GLY A 439 -18.98 4.33 -16.29
N SER A 440 -19.71 4.65 -17.33
CA SER A 440 -19.66 5.92 -18.07
C SER A 440 -21.06 6.51 -18.27
N GLY A 441 -21.16 7.83 -18.48
CA GLY A 441 -22.43 8.46 -18.75
C GLY A 441 -22.42 9.97 -18.62
N SER A 442 -23.55 10.61 -18.93
CA SER A 442 -23.72 12.06 -18.88
C SER A 442 -23.53 12.66 -17.47
N ASN A 443 -23.77 11.89 -16.41
CA ASN A 443 -23.51 12.35 -15.05
C ASN A 443 -22.03 12.69 -14.82
N PHE A 444 -21.11 11.92 -15.37
CA PHE A 444 -19.68 12.19 -15.24
C PHE A 444 -19.25 13.42 -16.03
N MET A 445 -19.88 13.71 -17.17
CA MET A 445 -19.68 14.97 -17.88
C MET A 445 -20.13 16.18 -17.06
N ILE A 446 -21.29 16.08 -16.39
CA ILE A 446 -21.81 17.13 -15.50
C ILE A 446 -20.88 17.36 -14.31
N LEU A 447 -20.34 16.29 -13.72
CA LEU A 447 -19.36 16.37 -12.62
C LEU A 447 -18.04 17.00 -13.07
N HIS A 448 -17.53 16.61 -14.25
CA HIS A 448 -16.34 17.22 -14.85
C HIS A 448 -16.53 18.73 -15.04
N ASP A 449 -17.63 19.13 -15.68
CA ASP A 449 -17.94 20.53 -15.93
C ASP A 449 -18.08 21.34 -14.64
N TYR A 450 -18.67 20.73 -13.59
CA TYR A 450 -18.75 21.34 -12.26
C TYR A 450 -17.36 21.67 -11.70
N PHE A 451 -16.42 20.71 -11.70
CA PHE A 451 -15.08 20.95 -11.17
C PHE A 451 -14.32 21.97 -12.02
N LYS A 452 -14.42 21.91 -13.34
CA LYS A 452 -13.76 22.89 -14.23
C LYS A 452 -14.32 24.31 -14.07
N GLU A 453 -15.60 24.45 -13.73
CA GLU A 453 -16.22 25.76 -13.42
C GLU A 453 -15.75 26.29 -12.05
N GLN A 454 -15.66 25.42 -11.03
CA GLN A 454 -15.27 25.84 -9.69
C GLN A 454 -13.76 26.03 -9.55
N ASP A 455 -12.97 25.22 -10.23
CA ASP A 455 -11.51 25.18 -10.12
C ASP A 455 -10.83 24.86 -11.46
N PRO A 456 -10.63 25.84 -12.32
CA PRO A 456 -9.95 25.63 -13.60
C PRO A 456 -8.44 25.32 -13.44
N SER A 457 -7.87 25.49 -12.25
CA SER A 457 -6.44 25.33 -11.99
C SER A 457 -6.02 23.86 -11.78
N ARG A 458 -6.96 22.98 -11.42
CA ARG A 458 -6.72 21.56 -11.23
C ARG A 458 -7.31 20.74 -12.38
N LEU A 459 -6.71 19.57 -12.61
CA LEU A 459 -7.23 18.62 -13.59
C LEU A 459 -8.35 17.77 -12.99
N VAL A 460 -9.17 17.23 -13.87
CA VAL A 460 -10.22 16.28 -13.50
C VAL A 460 -9.83 14.89 -14.00
N HIS A 461 -9.92 13.93 -13.13
CA HIS A 461 -9.59 12.52 -13.35
C HIS A 461 -10.84 11.65 -13.31
N TYR A 462 -10.95 10.70 -14.25
CA TYR A 462 -11.88 9.58 -14.19
C TYR A 462 -11.45 8.46 -15.14
N GLU A 463 -11.31 7.22 -14.64
CA GLU A 463 -10.88 6.05 -15.41
C GLU A 463 -12.01 5.46 -16.28
N GLY A 464 -13.27 5.60 -15.84
CA GLY A 464 -14.43 5.03 -16.52
C GLY A 464 -14.67 5.53 -17.96
N ILE A 465 -13.95 6.55 -18.41
CA ILE A 465 -13.92 6.98 -19.82
C ILE A 465 -13.47 5.87 -20.77
N THR A 466 -12.80 4.86 -20.27
CA THR A 466 -12.35 3.70 -21.05
C THR A 466 -13.49 2.75 -21.43
N GLN A 467 -14.62 2.79 -20.71
CA GLN A 467 -15.77 1.92 -20.93
C GLN A 467 -16.69 2.42 -22.05
N ASP A 468 -16.84 3.74 -22.17
CA ASP A 468 -17.58 4.37 -23.29
C ASP A 468 -16.90 5.66 -23.71
N ARG A 469 -16.23 5.64 -24.86
CA ARG A 469 -15.47 6.78 -25.41
C ARG A 469 -16.33 7.95 -25.85
N THR A 470 -17.66 7.83 -25.91
CA THR A 470 -18.57 8.97 -26.11
C THR A 470 -18.45 10.00 -24.97
N PHE A 471 -18.01 9.55 -23.80
CA PHE A 471 -17.83 10.38 -22.60
C PHE A 471 -16.35 10.61 -22.26
N GLU A 472 -15.43 10.47 -23.21
CA GLU A 472 -13.99 10.60 -22.96
C GLU A 472 -13.56 11.96 -22.38
N ASN A 473 -14.38 13.01 -22.59
CA ASN A 473 -14.13 14.34 -22.05
C ASN A 473 -14.49 14.48 -20.56
N ALA A 474 -15.00 13.43 -19.91
CA ALA A 474 -15.19 13.41 -18.46
C ALA A 474 -13.87 13.34 -17.67
N SER A 475 -12.73 13.14 -18.35
CA SER A 475 -11.40 13.21 -17.74
C SER A 475 -10.45 14.02 -18.60
N ASP A 476 -9.58 14.84 -17.98
CA ASP A 476 -8.52 15.59 -18.66
C ASP A 476 -7.34 14.69 -19.08
N ILE A 477 -7.22 13.52 -18.51
CA ILE A 477 -6.13 12.56 -18.69
C ILE A 477 -6.65 11.19 -19.16
N GLU A 478 -5.79 10.41 -19.79
CA GLU A 478 -6.04 9.00 -20.02
C GLU A 478 -5.59 8.22 -18.78
N SER A 479 -6.55 7.65 -18.07
CA SER A 479 -6.31 6.85 -16.89
C SER A 479 -6.81 5.44 -17.10
N ARG A 480 -6.05 4.44 -16.67
CA ARG A 480 -6.41 3.02 -16.77
C ARG A 480 -6.00 2.27 -15.52
N MET A 481 -6.64 1.10 -15.35
CA MET A 481 -6.32 0.15 -14.29
C MET A 481 -5.66 -1.10 -14.87
N TYR A 482 -4.65 -1.62 -14.19
CA TYR A 482 -4.02 -2.93 -14.43
C TYR A 482 -3.69 -3.24 -15.90
N THR A 483 -3.44 -2.21 -16.69
CA THR A 483 -3.07 -2.34 -18.10
C THR A 483 -1.64 -2.85 -18.20
N SER A 484 -1.40 -3.91 -18.99
CA SER A 484 -0.06 -4.48 -19.14
C SER A 484 0.93 -3.47 -19.77
N PRO A 485 2.24 -3.58 -19.49
CA PRO A 485 3.24 -2.68 -20.06
C PRO A 485 3.19 -2.59 -21.58
N GLU A 486 2.93 -3.70 -22.27
CA GLU A 486 2.83 -3.74 -23.73
C GLU A 486 1.62 -2.91 -24.24
N ASN A 487 0.49 -2.97 -23.52
CA ASN A 487 -0.71 -2.20 -23.88
C ASN A 487 -0.57 -0.71 -23.53
N VAL A 488 0.17 -0.38 -22.47
CA VAL A 488 0.56 1.00 -22.16
C VAL A 488 1.42 1.56 -23.29
N LYS A 489 2.45 0.82 -23.68
CA LYS A 489 3.36 1.18 -24.78
C LYS A 489 2.60 1.35 -26.10
N ALA A 490 1.72 0.44 -26.45
CA ALA A 490 0.90 0.52 -27.67
C ALA A 490 0.02 1.79 -27.70
N TYR A 491 -0.51 2.21 -26.54
CA TYR A 491 -1.24 3.48 -26.45
C TYR A 491 -0.32 4.68 -26.67
N LEU A 492 0.84 4.72 -26.02
CA LEU A 492 1.79 5.83 -26.10
C LEU A 492 2.37 5.97 -27.53
N GLU A 493 2.63 4.87 -28.21
CA GLU A 493 3.09 4.85 -29.62
C GLU A 493 2.03 5.37 -30.61
N SER A 494 0.76 5.46 -30.20
CA SER A 494 -0.29 6.08 -31.02
C SER A 494 -0.23 7.61 -31.03
N HIS A 495 0.71 8.22 -30.30
CA HIS A 495 0.86 9.66 -30.14
C HIS A 495 -0.43 10.35 -29.64
N PRO A 496 -0.94 9.96 -28.46
CA PRO A 496 -2.18 10.47 -27.93
C PRO A 496 -2.10 11.96 -27.56
N MET A 497 -3.27 12.61 -27.46
CA MET A 497 -3.34 14.02 -27.05
C MET A 497 -3.37 14.18 -25.50
N LYS A 498 -3.83 13.16 -24.78
CA LYS A 498 -3.88 13.18 -23.32
C LYS A 498 -2.64 12.52 -22.72
N PRO A 499 -2.14 12.99 -21.56
CA PRO A 499 -1.14 12.27 -20.79
C PRO A 499 -1.71 10.92 -20.33
N PHE A 500 -0.82 9.97 -20.10
CA PHE A 500 -1.19 8.64 -19.63
C PHE A 500 -0.74 8.43 -18.18
N MET A 501 -1.64 7.91 -17.37
CA MET A 501 -1.38 7.55 -15.98
C MET A 501 -2.14 6.26 -15.62
N LEU A 502 -1.55 5.41 -14.79
CA LEU A 502 -2.22 4.25 -14.20
C LEU A 502 -2.78 4.63 -12.83
N CYS A 503 -4.10 4.84 -12.71
CA CYS A 503 -4.68 5.11 -11.40
C CYS A 503 -4.61 3.91 -10.47
N GLU A 504 -4.51 2.70 -11.03
CA GLU A 504 -4.24 1.46 -10.31
C GLU A 504 -3.35 0.56 -11.16
N TYR A 505 -2.27 0.05 -10.57
CA TYR A 505 -1.43 -0.95 -11.18
C TYR A 505 -0.67 -1.75 -10.13
N MET A 506 -0.05 -2.86 -10.56
CA MET A 506 0.74 -3.70 -9.67
C MET A 506 -0.02 -4.13 -8.43
N HIS A 507 -1.11 -4.88 -8.64
CA HIS A 507 -1.94 -5.40 -7.54
C HIS A 507 -1.09 -6.22 -6.56
N ALA A 508 -0.84 -5.66 -5.38
CA ALA A 508 0.19 -6.16 -4.47
C ALA A 508 -0.29 -7.27 -3.53
N MET A 509 -1.29 -8.06 -3.96
CA MET A 509 -1.90 -9.13 -3.15
C MET A 509 -0.89 -10.24 -2.82
N GLY A 510 -0.69 -10.50 -1.53
CA GLY A 510 0.21 -11.53 -1.05
C GLY A 510 1.65 -11.36 -1.55
N ASN A 511 2.26 -12.44 -2.02
CA ASN A 511 3.59 -12.44 -2.62
C ASN A 511 3.51 -12.05 -4.11
N SER A 512 3.67 -10.78 -4.41
CA SER A 512 3.42 -10.16 -5.72
C SER A 512 4.39 -9.01 -6.02
N LEU A 513 3.96 -8.01 -6.82
CA LEU A 513 4.73 -6.85 -7.29
C LEU A 513 5.88 -7.22 -8.26
N GLY A 514 5.81 -8.40 -8.87
CA GLY A 514 6.79 -8.83 -9.86
C GLY A 514 6.60 -8.13 -11.21
N GLY A 515 7.69 -7.62 -11.79
CA GLY A 515 7.70 -6.95 -13.09
C GLY A 515 7.33 -5.47 -13.06
N MET A 516 7.38 -4.81 -11.91
CA MET A 516 7.12 -3.36 -11.77
C MET A 516 8.14 -2.52 -12.56
N GLU A 517 9.37 -3.00 -12.72
CA GLU A 517 10.42 -2.34 -13.52
C GLU A 517 9.98 -2.05 -14.96
N GLU A 518 9.16 -2.92 -15.54
CA GLU A 518 8.66 -2.75 -16.92
C GLU A 518 7.80 -1.48 -17.08
N TYR A 519 7.16 -1.04 -16.01
CA TYR A 519 6.38 0.21 -16.00
C TYR A 519 7.26 1.43 -15.70
N THR A 520 8.17 1.33 -14.72
CA THR A 520 9.02 2.47 -14.37
C THR A 520 10.02 2.81 -15.48
N ASN A 521 10.43 1.84 -16.29
CA ASN A 521 11.25 2.09 -17.47
C ASN A 521 10.54 2.95 -18.53
N LEU A 522 9.20 2.88 -18.63
CA LEU A 522 8.43 3.72 -19.56
C LEU A 522 8.50 5.22 -19.22
N GLU A 523 8.81 5.59 -17.98
CA GLU A 523 8.95 6.99 -17.55
C GLU A 523 10.07 7.72 -18.28
N ASP A 524 11.17 7.02 -18.55
CA ASP A 524 12.33 7.56 -19.29
C ASP A 524 12.15 7.41 -20.82
N GLU A 525 11.31 6.47 -21.29
CA GLU A 525 11.06 6.23 -22.72
C GLU A 525 10.00 7.18 -23.33
N TYR A 526 8.96 7.53 -22.55
CA TYR A 526 7.79 8.27 -23.04
C TYR A 526 7.45 9.46 -22.14
N GLU A 527 7.56 10.67 -22.65
CA GLU A 527 7.23 11.88 -21.88
C GLU A 527 5.77 11.94 -21.42
N GLN A 528 4.84 11.35 -22.18
CA GLN A 528 3.42 11.32 -21.86
C GLN A 528 3.04 10.24 -20.85
N TYR A 529 3.93 9.29 -20.55
CA TYR A 529 3.74 8.36 -19.45
C TYR A 529 4.20 9.02 -18.16
N GLN A 530 3.27 9.29 -17.26
CA GLN A 530 3.55 10.08 -16.07
C GLN A 530 3.33 9.27 -14.78
N GLY A 531 3.70 7.98 -14.81
CA GLY A 531 3.68 7.10 -13.67
C GLY A 531 2.32 6.50 -13.35
N GLY A 532 2.09 6.20 -12.07
CA GLY A 532 0.85 5.58 -11.61
C GLY A 532 0.82 5.37 -10.11
N PHE A 533 -0.25 4.70 -9.64
CA PHE A 533 -0.55 4.46 -8.25
C PHE A 533 -0.66 2.95 -8.01
N VAL A 534 0.28 2.39 -7.24
CA VAL A 534 0.26 0.96 -6.88
C VAL A 534 -0.98 0.66 -6.03
N TRP A 535 -1.62 -0.46 -6.25
CA TRP A 535 -2.72 -0.98 -5.45
C TRP A 535 -2.21 -2.06 -4.49
N ASP A 536 -2.26 -1.89 -3.15
CA ASP A 536 -2.44 -0.65 -2.42
C ASP A 536 -1.37 -0.50 -1.30
N TYR A 537 -1.60 0.37 -0.33
CA TYR A 537 -0.61 0.74 0.69
C TYR A 537 -0.41 -0.32 1.77
N VAL A 538 -1.49 -0.82 2.40
CA VAL A 538 -1.41 -1.70 3.56
C VAL A 538 -2.51 -2.77 3.53
N ASP A 539 -2.16 -4.01 3.84
CA ASP A 539 -3.14 -5.10 3.95
C ASP A 539 -4.28 -4.73 4.92
N GLN A 540 -5.53 -4.84 4.47
CA GLN A 540 -6.73 -4.45 5.20
C GLN A 540 -7.31 -5.62 6.03
N ALA A 541 -6.48 -6.36 6.75
CA ALA A 541 -6.94 -7.42 7.64
C ALA A 541 -7.45 -6.89 8.98
N ILE A 542 -8.40 -7.58 9.59
CA ILE A 542 -8.89 -7.30 10.93
C ILE A 542 -8.09 -8.09 11.95
N GLU A 543 -7.51 -7.40 12.96
CA GLU A 543 -6.83 -8.05 14.07
C GLU A 543 -7.83 -8.38 15.19
N LYS A 544 -7.84 -9.66 15.57
CA LYS A 544 -8.59 -10.14 16.73
C LYS A 544 -7.74 -11.15 17.51
N ASP A 545 -7.58 -10.93 18.80
CA ASP A 545 -6.78 -11.80 19.69
C ASP A 545 -5.34 -12.06 19.20
N GLY A 546 -4.72 -11.06 18.55
CA GLY A 546 -3.37 -11.15 18.01
C GLY A 546 -3.27 -11.97 16.72
N GLN A 547 -4.37 -12.26 16.06
CA GLN A 547 -4.46 -12.95 14.78
C GLN A 547 -5.11 -12.04 13.73
N TYR A 548 -4.77 -12.23 12.45
CA TYR A 548 -5.35 -11.51 11.34
C TYR A 548 -6.41 -12.34 10.63
N TYR A 549 -7.53 -11.70 10.33
CA TYR A 549 -8.71 -12.26 9.68
C TYR A 549 -9.05 -11.46 8.43
N TYR A 550 -9.67 -12.14 7.45
CA TYR A 550 -10.09 -11.54 6.18
C TYR A 550 -11.54 -11.94 5.83
N GLY A 551 -12.04 -11.60 4.67
CA GLY A 551 -13.38 -11.97 4.21
C GLY A 551 -13.62 -13.48 4.32
N GLN A 552 -14.83 -13.91 4.61
CA GLN A 552 -15.31 -15.28 4.92
C GLN A 552 -15.13 -15.71 6.40
N ASP A 553 -14.34 -14.99 7.21
CA ASP A 553 -14.08 -15.38 8.60
C ASP A 553 -15.18 -14.92 9.58
N PHE A 554 -16.12 -14.11 9.12
CA PHE A 554 -17.15 -13.44 9.93
C PHE A 554 -18.58 -13.86 9.58
N ASP A 555 -18.76 -15.05 8.98
CA ASP A 555 -20.06 -15.51 8.45
C ASP A 555 -20.63 -14.53 7.40
N ASP A 556 -19.77 -13.83 6.69
CA ASP A 556 -20.07 -12.88 5.65
C ASP A 556 -20.25 -13.55 4.29
N TYR A 557 -21.40 -13.33 3.66
CA TYR A 557 -21.71 -13.83 2.33
C TYR A 557 -22.63 -12.85 1.58
N PRO A 558 -22.33 -12.49 0.30
CA PRO A 558 -21.13 -12.88 -0.47
C PRO A 558 -19.86 -12.30 0.13
N ASN A 559 -18.67 -12.85 -0.20
CA ASN A 559 -17.40 -12.29 0.20
C ASN A 559 -16.30 -12.60 -0.83
N ASP A 560 -15.23 -11.78 -0.81
CA ASP A 560 -14.09 -11.91 -1.71
C ASP A 560 -12.81 -12.41 -0.98
N SER A 561 -13.00 -13.15 0.14
CA SER A 561 -11.93 -13.86 0.86
C SER A 561 -10.77 -12.92 1.22
N ASN A 562 -9.52 -13.30 0.89
CA ASN A 562 -8.31 -12.54 1.25
C ASN A 562 -7.93 -11.45 0.23
N PHE A 563 -8.84 -10.99 -0.64
CA PHE A 563 -8.57 -9.88 -1.56
C PHE A 563 -8.24 -8.57 -0.83
N CYS A 564 -8.72 -8.38 0.39
CA CYS A 564 -8.33 -7.26 1.24
C CYS A 564 -6.84 -7.27 1.67
N GLY A 565 -6.07 -8.30 1.30
CA GLY A 565 -4.64 -8.43 1.58
C GLY A 565 -3.76 -8.06 0.40
N ASP A 566 -3.89 -6.88 -0.13
CA ASP A 566 -3.31 -6.37 -1.36
C ASP A 566 -2.34 -5.18 -1.14
N GLY A 567 -1.96 -4.91 0.11
CA GLY A 567 -1.00 -3.89 0.49
C GLY A 567 0.46 -4.24 0.17
N ILE A 568 1.29 -3.22 -0.10
CA ILE A 568 2.76 -3.39 -0.16
C ILE A 568 3.36 -3.68 1.23
N LEU A 569 2.64 -3.32 2.29
CA LEU A 569 2.98 -3.55 3.69
C LEU A 569 2.01 -4.54 4.33
N LEU A 570 2.48 -5.24 5.35
CA LEU A 570 1.63 -6.08 6.19
C LEU A 570 0.65 -5.22 7.02
N PRO A 571 -0.42 -5.80 7.61
CA PRO A 571 -1.43 -5.05 8.35
C PRO A 571 -0.87 -4.17 9.49
N ASN A 572 0.24 -4.58 10.10
CA ASN A 572 0.97 -3.86 11.15
C ASN A 572 2.02 -2.87 10.61
N ARG A 573 2.02 -2.59 9.30
CA ARG A 573 2.96 -1.73 8.58
C ARG A 573 4.40 -2.26 8.48
N GLU A 574 4.65 -3.52 8.79
CA GLU A 574 5.95 -4.14 8.54
C GLU A 574 6.23 -4.22 7.04
N GLU A 575 7.49 -3.88 6.69
CA GLU A 575 7.97 -3.92 5.31
C GLU A 575 8.13 -5.36 4.81
N THR A 576 7.87 -5.54 3.51
CA THR A 576 8.02 -6.81 2.79
C THR A 576 8.99 -6.67 1.61
N GLY A 577 9.24 -7.73 0.87
CA GLY A 577 9.99 -7.66 -0.39
C GLY A 577 9.35 -6.71 -1.42
N LYS A 578 8.02 -6.48 -1.33
CA LYS A 578 7.28 -5.55 -2.20
C LYS A 578 7.68 -4.09 -1.95
N SER A 579 7.71 -3.66 -0.69
CA SER A 579 8.11 -2.30 -0.31
C SER A 579 9.59 -2.03 -0.59
N GLN A 580 10.47 -3.05 -0.41
CA GLN A 580 11.88 -2.98 -0.77
C GLN A 580 12.07 -2.74 -2.28
N GLU A 581 11.35 -3.47 -3.12
CA GLU A 581 11.36 -3.32 -4.57
C GLU A 581 10.87 -1.94 -5.00
N LEU A 582 9.67 -1.54 -4.53
CA LEU A 582 9.06 -0.26 -4.85
C LEU A 582 9.98 0.91 -4.49
N LYS A 583 10.58 0.89 -3.29
CA LYS A 583 11.51 1.93 -2.86
C LYS A 583 12.68 2.12 -3.82
N GLN A 584 13.25 1.02 -4.32
CA GLN A 584 14.39 1.07 -5.23
C GLN A 584 13.98 1.49 -6.64
N LEU A 585 12.81 1.11 -7.11
CA LEU A 585 12.29 1.51 -8.41
C LEU A 585 11.83 2.99 -8.43
N TYR A 586 11.31 3.49 -7.33
CA TYR A 586 10.88 4.90 -7.17
C TYR A 586 12.00 5.86 -6.73
N ARG A 587 13.27 5.44 -6.83
CA ARG A 587 14.41 6.28 -6.44
C ARG A 587 14.57 7.52 -7.31
N TYR A 588 14.99 8.62 -6.69
CA TYR A 588 15.27 9.91 -7.34
C TYR A 588 16.72 10.10 -7.71
N VAL A 589 17.61 9.20 -7.30
CA VAL A 589 19.03 9.27 -7.57
C VAL A 589 19.51 7.92 -8.09
N ASP A 590 19.88 7.89 -9.36
CA ASP A 590 20.57 6.75 -9.96
C ASP A 590 22.08 6.90 -9.78
N MET A 591 22.73 5.79 -9.52
CA MET A 591 24.19 5.73 -9.40
C MET A 591 24.71 4.58 -10.25
N GLU A 592 25.93 4.73 -10.76
CA GLU A 592 26.64 3.68 -11.49
C GLU A 592 28.10 3.67 -11.06
N ILE A 593 28.55 2.56 -10.46
CA ILE A 593 29.92 2.36 -10.00
C ILE A 593 30.79 1.99 -11.18
N HIS A 594 31.90 2.73 -11.39
CA HIS A 594 32.95 2.41 -12.32
C HIS A 594 34.21 1.96 -11.57
N PHE A 595 35.32 1.76 -12.28
CA PHE A 595 36.58 1.26 -11.70
C PHE A 595 37.13 2.18 -10.59
N ASP A 596 37.17 3.49 -10.83
CA ASP A 596 37.72 4.52 -9.95
C ASP A 596 36.81 5.76 -9.76
N SER A 597 35.55 5.61 -10.12
CA SER A 597 34.58 6.69 -10.07
C SER A 597 33.16 6.17 -9.89
N VAL A 598 32.23 7.06 -9.59
CA VAL A 598 30.79 6.84 -9.61
C VAL A 598 30.13 7.93 -10.45
N THR A 599 29.20 7.53 -11.31
CA THR A 599 28.31 8.44 -12.01
C THR A 599 27.01 8.56 -11.23
N ILE A 600 26.56 9.78 -10.95
CA ILE A 600 25.36 10.10 -10.19
C ILE A 600 24.43 10.87 -11.12
N LYS A 601 23.23 10.36 -11.35
CA LYS A 601 22.14 11.03 -12.10
C LYS A 601 21.08 11.48 -11.08
N ASN A 602 20.86 12.79 -11.01
CA ASN A 602 19.82 13.39 -10.18
C ASN A 602 18.52 13.49 -10.98
N LYS A 603 17.50 12.72 -10.61
CA LYS A 603 16.16 12.73 -11.24
C LYS A 603 15.17 13.68 -10.53
N ASN A 604 15.57 14.32 -9.44
CA ASN A 604 14.74 15.35 -8.81
C ASN A 604 14.45 16.49 -9.80
N LEU A 605 13.30 17.14 -9.61
CA LEU A 605 12.86 18.26 -10.45
C LEU A 605 13.47 19.60 -10.02
N PHE A 606 13.68 19.77 -8.71
CA PHE A 606 14.05 21.06 -8.10
C PHE A 606 15.22 20.93 -7.11
N TYR A 607 15.49 19.73 -6.54
CA TYR A 607 16.40 19.54 -5.43
C TYR A 607 17.83 19.22 -5.89
N ASP A 608 18.82 20.07 -5.46
CA ASP A 608 20.25 19.80 -5.64
C ASP A 608 20.77 18.92 -4.49
N LEU A 609 21.63 17.95 -4.82
CA LEU A 609 22.10 16.92 -3.87
C LEU A 609 23.20 17.39 -2.91
N SER A 610 23.59 18.68 -2.91
CA SER A 610 24.74 19.21 -2.14
C SER A 610 24.60 19.03 -0.63
N LYS A 611 23.37 18.97 -0.12
CA LYS A 611 23.09 18.81 1.33
C LYS A 611 23.16 17.36 1.78
N ASP A 612 22.98 16.40 0.88
CA ASP A 612 22.87 14.99 1.19
C ASP A 612 24.23 14.29 1.26
N THR A 613 24.21 13.05 1.61
CA THR A 613 25.41 12.27 1.88
C THR A 613 25.48 11.05 1.00
N PHE A 614 26.62 10.84 0.36
CA PHE A 614 26.97 9.61 -0.31
C PHE A 614 27.95 8.82 0.55
N ILE A 615 27.65 7.52 0.76
CA ILE A 615 28.49 6.62 1.53
C ILE A 615 29.00 5.55 0.58
N PHE A 616 30.30 5.32 0.48
CA PHE A 616 30.84 4.16 -0.22
C PHE A 616 31.41 3.14 0.75
N GLU A 617 31.18 1.87 0.46
CA GLU A 617 31.66 0.75 1.25
C GLU A 617 32.25 -0.33 0.37
N LEU A 618 33.35 -0.92 0.82
CA LEU A 618 33.89 -2.17 0.33
C LEU A 618 33.80 -3.18 1.46
N LYS A 619 33.05 -4.24 1.23
CA LYS A 619 32.96 -5.36 2.19
C LYS A 619 33.67 -6.59 1.65
N GLN A 620 34.22 -7.39 2.56
CA GLN A 620 34.72 -8.73 2.30
C GLN A 620 34.00 -9.69 3.26
N ASN A 621 33.30 -10.68 2.72
CA ASN A 621 32.52 -11.64 3.50
C ASN A 621 31.59 -10.96 4.53
N GLY A 622 30.92 -9.88 4.13
CA GLY A 622 30.03 -9.09 4.97
C GLY A 622 30.71 -8.08 5.91
N LEU A 623 32.04 -8.13 6.06
CA LEU A 623 32.79 -7.21 6.92
C LEU A 623 33.28 -6.00 6.13
N VAL A 624 33.00 -4.80 6.62
CA VAL A 624 33.47 -3.54 6.02
C VAL A 624 35.00 -3.45 6.17
N ILE A 625 35.70 -3.46 5.03
CA ILE A 625 37.18 -3.33 4.98
C ILE A 625 37.64 -1.95 4.50
N GLN A 626 36.71 -1.18 3.94
CA GLN A 626 36.87 0.23 3.61
C GLN A 626 35.50 0.89 3.60
N SER A 627 35.41 2.10 4.13
CA SER A 627 34.27 2.99 3.97
C SER A 627 34.70 4.43 3.88
N GLY A 628 33.86 5.26 3.34
CA GLY A 628 34.08 6.71 3.28
C GLY A 628 32.78 7.44 2.94
N ILE A 629 32.81 8.75 3.14
CA ILE A 629 31.67 9.61 2.94
C ILE A 629 32.11 10.78 2.05
N PHE A 630 31.24 11.18 1.11
CA PHE A 630 31.43 12.40 0.35
C PHE A 630 30.10 13.15 0.16
N LYS A 631 30.20 14.42 -0.16
CA LYS A 631 29.07 15.26 -0.59
C LYS A 631 29.41 15.88 -1.93
N THR A 632 28.42 16.07 -2.75
CA THR A 632 28.58 16.71 -4.04
C THR A 632 27.28 17.40 -4.45
N SER A 633 27.41 18.56 -5.11
CA SER A 633 26.30 19.20 -5.81
C SER A 633 26.11 18.47 -7.14
N VAL A 634 24.87 18.02 -7.37
CA VAL A 634 24.38 17.55 -8.67
C VAL A 634 23.06 18.24 -8.89
N GLU A 635 23.02 19.14 -9.86
CA GLU A 635 21.82 19.92 -10.14
C GLU A 635 20.65 19.03 -10.59
N PRO A 636 19.39 19.45 -10.37
CA PRO A 636 18.21 18.71 -10.82
C PRO A 636 18.26 18.38 -12.31
N GLY A 637 17.93 17.13 -12.65
CA GLY A 637 17.90 16.65 -14.03
C GLY A 637 19.29 16.48 -14.68
N THR A 638 20.40 16.57 -13.91
CA THR A 638 21.76 16.46 -14.45
C THR A 638 22.50 15.22 -13.96
N THR A 639 23.62 14.94 -14.63
CA THR A 639 24.51 13.82 -14.30
C THR A 639 25.92 14.32 -13.99
N LYS A 640 26.56 13.74 -12.98
CA LYS A 640 27.93 14.09 -12.58
C LYS A 640 28.72 12.84 -12.21
N THR A 641 29.96 12.78 -12.70
CA THR A 641 30.90 11.72 -12.31
C THR A 641 31.88 12.20 -11.28
N MET A 642 32.02 11.43 -10.19
CA MET A 642 32.90 11.72 -9.07
C MET A 642 33.95 10.62 -8.89
N PRO A 643 35.23 10.96 -8.57
CA PRO A 643 36.24 9.96 -8.29
C PRO A 643 35.95 9.26 -6.96
N VAL A 644 35.94 7.94 -6.96
CA VAL A 644 35.82 7.10 -5.76
C VAL A 644 36.81 5.96 -5.88
N GLN A 645 37.79 5.88 -5.00
CA GLN A 645 38.82 4.85 -5.05
C GLN A 645 38.55 3.74 -4.04
N PHE A 646 38.31 2.56 -4.54
CA PHE A 646 38.27 1.33 -3.73
C PHE A 646 39.67 0.71 -3.63
N LYS A 647 39.95 0.14 -2.44
CA LYS A 647 41.19 -0.61 -2.20
C LYS A 647 41.32 -1.74 -3.22
N GLN A 648 42.56 -2.03 -3.61
CA GLN A 648 42.88 -3.17 -4.42
C GLN A 648 42.65 -4.47 -3.62
N ILE A 649 42.01 -5.46 -4.26
CA ILE A 649 41.56 -6.68 -3.64
C ILE A 649 42.42 -7.84 -4.12
N ASN A 650 43.07 -8.58 -3.20
CA ASN A 650 43.97 -9.65 -3.52
C ASN A 650 43.75 -10.90 -2.64
N THR A 651 42.81 -10.88 -1.70
CA THR A 651 42.54 -12.00 -0.80
C THR A 651 41.29 -12.75 -1.22
N PRO A 652 41.21 -14.09 -1.05
CA PRO A 652 40.01 -14.84 -1.35
C PRO A 652 38.81 -14.40 -0.51
N GLY A 653 37.61 -14.43 -1.13
CA GLY A 653 36.35 -14.09 -0.47
C GLY A 653 35.31 -13.51 -1.41
N TYR A 654 34.12 -13.28 -0.88
CA TYR A 654 33.04 -12.56 -1.54
C TYR A 654 33.12 -11.08 -1.22
N TYR A 655 32.97 -10.26 -2.23
CA TYR A 655 33.12 -8.80 -2.11
C TYR A 655 31.92 -8.06 -2.65
N THR A 656 31.56 -6.98 -1.96
CA THR A 656 30.63 -5.97 -2.45
C THR A 656 31.27 -4.60 -2.41
N LYS A 657 31.19 -3.88 -3.55
CA LYS A 657 31.42 -2.44 -3.60
C LYS A 657 30.06 -1.79 -3.68
N THR A 658 29.69 -0.96 -2.72
CA THR A 658 28.37 -0.34 -2.64
C THR A 658 28.53 1.16 -2.48
N ILE A 659 27.67 1.91 -3.16
CA ILE A 659 27.45 3.32 -2.91
C ILE A 659 26.00 3.51 -2.51
N TYR A 660 25.79 4.23 -1.42
CA TYR A 660 24.49 4.58 -0.90
C TYR A 660 24.26 6.08 -1.04
N TYR A 661 23.08 6.46 -1.45
CA TYR A 661 22.57 7.81 -1.32
C TYR A 661 21.71 7.90 -0.05
N LYS A 662 22.06 8.81 0.84
CA LYS A 662 21.45 8.98 2.16
C LYS A 662 20.95 10.39 2.39
N THR A 663 19.69 10.51 2.77
CA THR A 663 19.01 11.72 3.24
C THR A 663 18.75 11.65 4.76
N PRO A 664 18.16 12.67 5.40
CA PRO A 664 17.65 12.56 6.76
C PRO A 664 16.63 11.42 6.99
N LEU A 665 15.93 10.99 5.95
CA LEU A 665 14.99 9.85 5.99
C LEU A 665 15.67 8.48 5.91
N GLY A 666 17.01 8.44 5.85
CA GLY A 666 17.77 7.21 5.71
C GLY A 666 18.34 6.99 4.30
N ILE A 667 18.70 5.74 3.98
CA ILE A 667 19.16 5.35 2.65
C ILE A 667 17.97 5.34 1.70
N GLN A 668 18.06 6.09 0.60
CA GLN A 668 17.01 6.22 -0.39
C GLN A 668 17.30 5.42 -1.67
N SER A 669 18.56 5.27 -2.05
CA SER A 669 18.96 4.42 -3.16
C SER A 669 20.38 3.92 -2.99
N PHE A 670 20.75 2.95 -3.81
CA PHE A 670 22.10 2.38 -3.85
C PHE A 670 22.45 1.92 -5.25
N ASP A 671 23.76 1.76 -5.49
CA ASP A 671 24.29 0.94 -6.58
C ASP A 671 25.41 0.02 -6.04
N GLN A 672 25.57 -1.15 -6.66
CA GLN A 672 26.44 -2.18 -6.12
C GLN A 672 27.11 -3.02 -7.22
N GLN A 673 28.38 -3.32 -7.01
CA GLN A 673 29.12 -4.35 -7.74
C GLN A 673 29.48 -5.51 -6.83
N VAL A 674 29.20 -6.74 -7.29
CA VAL A 674 29.45 -7.98 -6.55
C VAL A 674 30.47 -8.84 -7.30
N PHE A 675 31.49 -9.37 -6.60
CA PHE A 675 32.49 -10.24 -7.21
C PHE A 675 33.10 -11.20 -6.19
N GLU A 676 33.72 -12.27 -6.68
CA GLU A 676 34.39 -13.29 -5.88
C GLU A 676 35.85 -13.38 -6.28
N VAL A 677 36.72 -13.46 -5.27
CA VAL A 677 38.11 -13.93 -5.42
C VAL A 677 38.17 -15.36 -4.91
N LYS A 678 38.40 -16.30 -5.82
CA LYS A 678 38.33 -17.75 -5.51
C LYS A 678 39.37 -18.17 -4.47
N GLN A 679 38.95 -19.08 -3.59
CA GLN A 679 39.81 -19.71 -2.59
C GLN A 679 40.36 -21.01 -3.14
N ASP A 680 41.56 -21.39 -2.67
CA ASP A 680 42.16 -22.72 -2.91
C ASP A 680 41.24 -23.85 -2.41
N GLN A 681 41.26 -24.98 -3.11
CA GLN A 681 40.46 -26.15 -2.76
C GLN A 681 40.85 -26.70 -1.35
N PRO A 682 39.89 -27.21 -0.58
CA PRO A 682 40.17 -27.90 0.67
C PRO A 682 41.15 -29.07 0.48
N LYS A 683 41.93 -29.39 1.54
CA LYS A 683 42.93 -30.47 1.48
C LYS A 683 42.27 -31.84 1.32
N GLU A 684 42.92 -32.69 0.51
CA GLU A 684 42.52 -34.10 0.35
C GLU A 684 42.65 -34.90 1.66
N GLN A 685 41.69 -35.78 1.91
CA GLN A 685 41.64 -36.70 3.05
C GLN A 685 41.47 -38.15 2.58
N ALA A 686 41.75 -39.11 3.46
CA ALA A 686 41.46 -40.52 3.19
C ALA A 686 39.92 -40.74 3.14
N MET A 687 39.44 -41.34 2.07
CA MET A 687 38.05 -41.67 1.83
C MET A 687 37.90 -43.21 1.79
N LEU A 688 37.12 -43.74 2.74
CA LEU A 688 36.75 -45.18 2.74
C LEU A 688 35.35 -45.31 2.09
N VAL A 689 35.27 -46.13 1.05
CA VAL A 689 34.00 -46.45 0.38
C VAL A 689 33.63 -47.89 0.59
N VAL A 690 32.50 -48.17 1.19
CA VAL A 690 31.95 -49.51 1.45
C VAL A 690 30.66 -49.69 0.65
N GLU A 691 30.66 -50.61 -0.30
CA GLU A 691 29.49 -50.91 -1.10
C GLU A 691 28.80 -52.16 -0.55
N GLY A 692 27.56 -51.98 -0.09
CA GLY A 692 26.63 -53.04 0.30
C GLY A 692 25.66 -53.40 -0.84
N LYS A 693 24.75 -54.31 -0.56
CA LYS A 693 23.73 -54.73 -1.51
C LYS A 693 22.77 -53.57 -1.86
N GLU A 694 22.25 -52.90 -0.87
CA GLU A 694 21.25 -51.84 -1.02
C GLU A 694 21.82 -50.42 -0.73
N THR A 695 22.96 -50.33 -0.02
CA THR A 695 23.51 -49.05 0.43
C THR A 695 24.99 -48.92 0.08
N ILE A 696 25.44 -47.64 0.08
CA ILE A 696 26.86 -47.29 -0.06
C ILE A 696 27.20 -46.31 1.06
N GLY A 697 28.16 -46.72 1.89
CA GLY A 697 28.73 -45.90 2.95
C GLY A 697 30.03 -45.22 2.44
N ILE A 698 30.19 -43.95 2.74
CA ILE A 698 31.44 -43.22 2.49
C ILE A 698 31.83 -42.55 3.77
N GLN A 699 33.00 -42.97 4.29
CA GLN A 699 33.48 -42.55 5.61
C GLN A 699 34.76 -41.72 5.50
N PHE A 700 34.78 -40.65 6.26
CA PHE A 700 35.96 -39.81 6.56
C PHE A 700 36.28 -39.92 8.07
N ILE A 701 37.18 -39.10 8.56
CA ILE A 701 37.62 -39.18 9.99
C ILE A 701 36.45 -38.88 10.95
N ASP A 702 35.64 -37.88 10.64
CA ASP A 702 34.58 -37.36 11.50
C ASP A 702 33.22 -37.23 10.78
N THR A 703 33.13 -37.65 9.54
CA THR A 703 31.93 -37.48 8.71
C THR A 703 31.63 -38.77 7.95
N GLU A 704 30.38 -39.18 7.98
CA GLU A 704 29.87 -40.32 7.24
C GLU A 704 28.69 -39.93 6.35
N TYR A 705 28.71 -40.45 5.13
CA TYR A 705 27.62 -40.35 4.17
C TYR A 705 27.05 -41.71 3.84
N LEU A 706 25.74 -41.89 3.97
CA LEU A 706 25.09 -43.13 3.58
C LEU A 706 24.13 -42.88 2.42
N PHE A 707 24.34 -43.56 1.32
CA PHE A 707 23.48 -43.56 0.14
C PHE A 707 22.67 -44.86 0.06
N ASP A 708 21.38 -44.76 -0.15
CA ASP A 708 20.49 -45.85 -0.51
C ASP A 708 20.34 -45.88 -2.02
N LYS A 709 20.49 -47.04 -2.67
CA LYS A 709 20.43 -47.14 -4.15
C LYS A 709 19.07 -46.85 -4.75
N ARG A 710 18.01 -46.69 -3.92
CA ARG A 710 16.65 -46.35 -4.34
C ARG A 710 16.13 -45.00 -3.80
N LYS A 711 16.81 -44.43 -2.78
CA LYS A 711 16.31 -43.22 -2.10
C LYS A 711 17.28 -42.04 -2.16
N GLY A 712 18.52 -42.24 -2.63
CA GLY A 712 19.54 -41.20 -2.65
C GLY A 712 20.36 -41.10 -1.34
N LEU A 713 20.79 -39.89 -0.99
CA LEU A 713 21.57 -39.60 0.21
C LEU A 713 20.68 -39.62 1.45
N VAL A 714 20.67 -40.72 2.20
CA VAL A 714 19.72 -40.96 3.32
C VAL A 714 20.26 -40.53 4.68
N SER A 715 21.59 -40.39 4.85
CA SER A 715 22.21 -39.98 6.12
C SER A 715 23.47 -39.17 5.87
N ILE A 716 23.62 -38.13 6.67
CA ILE A 716 24.86 -37.37 6.86
C ILE A 716 25.10 -37.31 8.36
N GLN A 717 26.19 -37.99 8.84
CA GLN A 717 26.57 -37.95 10.24
C GLN A 717 27.89 -37.21 10.41
N VAL A 718 27.96 -36.39 11.46
CA VAL A 718 29.18 -35.72 11.90
C VAL A 718 29.38 -36.01 13.37
N ASN A 719 30.45 -36.72 13.76
CA ASN A 719 30.68 -37.18 15.11
C ASN A 719 29.44 -37.91 15.70
N ASP A 720 28.86 -38.84 14.97
CA ASP A 720 27.63 -39.58 15.30
C ASP A 720 26.31 -38.77 15.38
N GLU A 721 26.35 -37.46 15.08
CA GLU A 721 25.17 -36.61 15.01
C GLU A 721 24.55 -36.62 13.60
N GLU A 722 23.33 -37.12 13.48
CA GLU A 722 22.60 -37.14 12.21
C GLU A 722 22.01 -35.75 11.86
N ILE A 723 22.25 -35.28 10.64
CA ILE A 723 21.85 -33.98 10.12
C ILE A 723 20.51 -34.08 9.41
N LEU A 724 20.35 -35.07 8.53
CA LEU A 724 19.19 -35.21 7.67
C LEU A 724 17.97 -35.73 8.43
N LYS A 725 16.81 -35.25 8.09
CA LYS A 725 15.51 -35.82 8.48
C LYS A 725 14.98 -36.73 7.37
N GLN A 726 15.21 -36.35 6.11
CA GLN A 726 14.86 -37.08 4.91
C GLN A 726 15.93 -36.89 3.82
N ALA A 727 16.02 -37.82 2.88
CA ALA A 727 16.92 -37.71 1.73
C ALA A 727 16.56 -36.46 0.89
N PRO A 728 17.57 -35.67 0.45
CA PRO A 728 17.35 -34.59 -0.47
C PRO A 728 16.73 -35.12 -1.78
N LYS A 729 15.78 -34.36 -2.33
CA LYS A 729 15.04 -34.75 -3.54
C LYS A 729 14.91 -33.60 -4.51
N PRO A 730 14.79 -33.91 -5.81
CA PRO A 730 14.36 -32.92 -6.79
C PRO A 730 13.03 -32.28 -6.42
N VAL A 731 12.90 -30.98 -6.62
CA VAL A 731 11.68 -30.22 -6.38
C VAL A 731 11.39 -29.37 -7.61
N PHE A 732 10.12 -29.34 -8.02
CA PHE A 732 9.62 -28.70 -9.22
C PHE A 732 8.41 -27.80 -8.93
N TYR A 733 7.98 -27.74 -7.68
CA TYR A 733 6.78 -27.06 -7.22
C TYR A 733 7.08 -26.11 -6.07
N ARG A 734 6.38 -24.98 -6.05
CA ARG A 734 6.31 -24.05 -4.93
C ARG A 734 4.88 -23.93 -4.40
N ALA A 735 4.70 -23.45 -3.19
CA ALA A 735 3.36 -23.09 -2.71
C ALA A 735 2.79 -21.98 -3.62
N LEU A 736 1.52 -22.11 -3.98
CA LEU A 736 0.86 -21.16 -4.89
C LEU A 736 0.81 -19.77 -4.25
N THR A 737 1.23 -18.75 -4.99
CA THR A 737 0.95 -17.36 -4.64
C THR A 737 -0.52 -17.02 -4.90
N ASP A 738 -1.01 -15.88 -4.39
CA ASP A 738 -2.36 -15.42 -4.71
C ASP A 738 -2.50 -15.13 -6.22
N ASN A 739 -1.47 -14.63 -6.88
CA ASN A 739 -1.44 -14.46 -8.33
C ASN A 739 -1.54 -15.80 -9.08
N ASP A 740 -0.84 -16.84 -8.62
CA ASP A 740 -0.96 -18.19 -9.19
C ASP A 740 -2.41 -18.70 -9.08
N ARG A 741 -3.06 -18.51 -7.91
CA ARG A 741 -4.45 -18.91 -7.65
C ARG A 741 -5.42 -18.12 -8.52
N GLY A 742 -5.29 -16.80 -8.59
CA GLY A 742 -6.12 -15.90 -9.39
C GLY A 742 -6.00 -16.17 -10.89
N ALA A 743 -4.80 -16.53 -11.38
CA ALA A 743 -4.58 -16.99 -12.75
C ALA A 743 -5.05 -18.45 -12.97
N LYS A 744 -5.68 -19.08 -11.98
CA LYS A 744 -6.18 -20.47 -11.99
C LYS A 744 -5.08 -21.50 -12.31
N GLN A 745 -3.84 -21.21 -11.90
CA GLN A 745 -2.70 -22.10 -12.07
C GLN A 745 -2.66 -23.07 -10.88
N THR A 746 -2.66 -24.35 -11.15
CA THR A 746 -2.56 -25.37 -10.10
C THR A 746 -1.17 -26.06 -10.09
N TYR A 747 -0.47 -26.04 -11.21
CA TYR A 747 0.78 -26.77 -11.44
C TYR A 747 0.74 -28.21 -10.93
N ALA A 748 -0.44 -28.87 -10.99
CA ALA A 748 -0.69 -30.17 -10.37
C ALA A 748 0.28 -31.25 -10.83
N ASN A 749 0.69 -31.23 -12.12
CA ASN A 749 1.67 -32.19 -12.62
C ASN A 749 3.03 -32.03 -11.95
N TRP A 750 3.44 -30.78 -11.70
CA TRP A 750 4.71 -30.49 -11.02
C TRP A 750 4.66 -30.73 -9.50
N LEU A 751 3.49 -30.53 -8.89
CA LEU A 751 3.22 -30.93 -7.53
C LEU A 751 3.44 -32.46 -7.39
N ASN A 752 2.77 -33.22 -8.26
CA ASN A 752 2.89 -34.68 -8.25
C ASN A 752 4.33 -35.13 -8.57
N ALA A 753 5.01 -34.49 -9.54
CA ALA A 753 6.41 -34.78 -9.87
C ALA A 753 7.36 -34.51 -8.68
N SER A 754 7.02 -33.56 -7.79
CA SER A 754 7.79 -33.26 -6.57
C SER A 754 7.49 -34.26 -5.44
N LEU A 755 6.25 -34.78 -5.35
CA LEU A 755 5.82 -35.67 -4.28
C LEU A 755 6.11 -37.15 -4.58
N PHE A 756 5.90 -37.59 -5.82
CA PHE A 756 5.96 -39.00 -6.24
C PHE A 756 7.09 -39.21 -7.24
N GLN A 757 8.21 -39.72 -6.76
CA GLN A 757 9.45 -39.93 -7.50
C GLN A 757 9.93 -41.35 -7.32
N ASN A 758 10.21 -42.06 -8.42
CA ASN A 758 10.68 -43.43 -8.43
C ASN A 758 12.09 -43.52 -9.04
N VAL A 759 13.06 -44.01 -8.30
CA VAL A 759 14.39 -44.33 -8.87
C VAL A 759 14.26 -45.59 -9.70
N VAL A 760 14.43 -45.44 -11.02
CA VAL A 760 14.31 -46.55 -12.01
C VAL A 760 15.64 -47.13 -12.45
N ASP A 761 16.75 -46.36 -12.32
CA ASP A 761 18.11 -46.85 -12.55
C ASP A 761 19.09 -46.20 -11.58
N PHE A 762 20.09 -46.94 -11.20
CA PHE A 762 21.19 -46.54 -10.32
C PHE A 762 22.54 -47.06 -10.86
N LYS A 763 23.52 -46.14 -10.92
CA LYS A 763 24.92 -46.46 -11.29
C LYS A 763 25.90 -45.83 -10.32
N MET A 764 26.96 -46.58 -10.02
CA MET A 764 28.09 -46.06 -9.23
C MET A 764 29.37 -46.09 -10.09
N ILE A 765 30.10 -44.99 -10.04
CA ILE A 765 31.44 -44.83 -10.63
C ILE A 765 32.36 -44.37 -9.55
N ARG A 766 33.54 -44.99 -9.40
CA ARG A 766 34.50 -44.53 -8.39
C ARG A 766 35.94 -44.58 -8.91
N ASN A 767 36.75 -43.70 -8.38
CA ASN A 767 38.21 -43.71 -8.54
C ASN A 767 38.88 -43.28 -7.22
N SER A 768 40.19 -43.02 -7.20
CA SER A 768 40.93 -42.63 -6.01
C SER A 768 40.58 -41.23 -5.45
N LYS A 769 39.94 -40.39 -6.24
CA LYS A 769 39.60 -39.01 -5.86
C LYS A 769 38.10 -38.77 -5.55
N CYS A 770 37.22 -39.59 -6.10
CA CYS A 770 35.78 -39.41 -5.89
C CYS A 770 35.00 -40.71 -6.07
N ALA A 771 33.79 -40.69 -5.49
CA ALA A 771 32.72 -41.67 -5.73
C ALA A 771 31.48 -40.95 -6.26
N GLN A 772 30.96 -41.40 -7.38
CA GLN A 772 29.80 -40.81 -8.03
C GLN A 772 28.63 -41.80 -8.00
N MET A 773 27.47 -41.35 -7.47
CA MET A 773 26.21 -42.05 -7.43
C MET A 773 25.25 -41.36 -8.41
N ILE A 774 24.79 -42.06 -9.43
CA ILE A 774 23.93 -41.57 -10.50
C ILE A 774 22.56 -42.22 -10.38
N TYR A 775 21.54 -41.41 -10.14
CA TYR A 775 20.15 -41.81 -10.03
C TYR A 775 19.37 -41.32 -11.25
N THR A 776 18.66 -42.24 -11.92
CA THR A 776 17.61 -41.88 -12.90
C THR A 776 16.27 -42.00 -12.21
N ILE A 777 15.55 -40.90 -12.17
CA ILE A 777 14.30 -40.76 -11.41
C ILE A 777 13.17 -40.56 -12.42
N GLN A 778 12.17 -41.45 -12.39
CA GLN A 778 10.95 -41.32 -13.15
C GLN A 778 9.99 -40.32 -12.49
N LEU A 779 9.50 -39.36 -13.25
CA LEU A 779 8.48 -38.36 -12.87
C LEU A 779 7.17 -38.77 -13.56
N GLU A 780 6.41 -39.66 -12.91
CA GLU A 780 5.23 -40.33 -13.49
C GLU A 780 4.18 -39.35 -14.03
N SER A 781 3.94 -38.25 -13.32
CA SER A 781 2.90 -37.26 -13.68
C SER A 781 3.18 -36.47 -14.96
N ILE A 782 4.42 -36.49 -15.45
CA ILE A 782 4.83 -35.83 -16.69
C ILE A 782 5.46 -36.82 -17.69
N GLU A 783 5.52 -38.12 -17.33
CA GLU A 783 6.05 -39.21 -18.14
C GLU A 783 7.49 -39.00 -18.61
N GLU A 784 8.31 -38.39 -17.78
CA GLU A 784 9.70 -38.03 -18.08
C GLU A 784 10.67 -38.48 -16.97
N GLU A 785 11.96 -38.51 -17.32
CA GLU A 785 13.02 -38.82 -16.38
C GLU A 785 13.86 -37.58 -16.05
N CYS A 786 14.30 -37.46 -14.79
CA CYS A 786 15.38 -36.57 -14.41
C CYS A 786 16.56 -37.34 -13.85
N LYS A 787 17.75 -36.75 -13.89
CA LYS A 787 18.97 -37.34 -13.34
C LYS A 787 19.44 -36.54 -12.13
N LEU A 788 19.65 -37.26 -11.01
CA LEU A 788 20.27 -36.69 -9.82
C LEU A 788 21.60 -37.39 -9.57
N VAL A 789 22.68 -36.64 -9.57
CA VAL A 789 24.02 -37.15 -9.44
C VAL A 789 24.70 -36.57 -8.22
N TYR A 790 25.21 -37.43 -7.34
CA TYR A 790 26.07 -37.07 -6.23
C TYR A 790 27.49 -37.48 -6.49
N THR A 791 28.44 -36.56 -6.43
CA THR A 791 29.86 -36.84 -6.53
C THR A 791 30.53 -36.45 -5.21
N VAL A 792 30.89 -37.45 -4.41
CA VAL A 792 31.60 -37.24 -3.14
C VAL A 792 33.11 -37.24 -3.44
N TYR A 793 33.76 -36.14 -3.13
CA TYR A 793 35.21 -35.96 -3.32
C TYR A 793 36.01 -36.32 -2.07
N ASN A 794 37.28 -36.62 -2.26
CA ASN A 794 38.17 -36.91 -1.12
C ASN A 794 38.55 -35.71 -0.24
N ASN A 795 37.96 -34.53 -0.51
CA ASN A 795 37.98 -33.35 0.37
C ASN A 795 36.72 -33.21 1.22
N GLN A 796 35.90 -34.25 1.34
CA GLN A 796 34.60 -34.34 2.03
C GLN A 796 33.45 -33.54 1.38
N SER A 797 33.68 -32.83 0.27
CA SER A 797 32.58 -32.12 -0.41
C SER A 797 31.72 -33.09 -1.23
N ILE A 798 30.43 -32.74 -1.38
CA ILE A 798 29.50 -33.43 -2.25
C ILE A 798 29.05 -32.46 -3.34
N GLN A 799 29.42 -32.68 -4.58
CA GLN A 799 28.79 -32.01 -5.70
C GLN A 799 27.46 -32.70 -6.02
N ILE A 800 26.42 -31.94 -6.14
CA ILE A 800 25.07 -32.41 -6.48
C ILE A 800 24.68 -31.78 -7.80
N GLN A 801 24.27 -32.63 -8.76
CA GLN A 801 23.86 -32.20 -10.10
C GLN A 801 22.45 -32.70 -10.37
N LEU A 802 21.56 -31.82 -10.78
CA LEU A 802 20.20 -32.12 -11.22
C LEU A 802 20.09 -31.77 -12.70
N HIS A 803 19.57 -32.71 -13.51
CA HIS A 803 19.39 -32.56 -14.94
C HIS A 803 17.98 -32.96 -15.35
N LEU A 804 17.33 -32.12 -16.17
CA LEU A 804 16.08 -32.43 -16.85
C LEU A 804 16.20 -32.01 -18.32
N ASP A 805 15.92 -32.94 -19.26
CA ASP A 805 16.00 -32.69 -20.70
C ASP A 805 15.02 -31.58 -21.12
N LYS A 806 15.36 -30.86 -22.17
CA LYS A 806 14.50 -29.81 -22.74
C LYS A 806 13.19 -30.39 -23.27
N ASN A 807 12.09 -29.66 -23.02
CA ASN A 807 10.79 -29.93 -23.63
C ASN A 807 9.92 -28.67 -23.57
N SER A 808 9.83 -27.94 -24.67
CA SER A 808 9.06 -26.69 -24.78
C SER A 808 7.52 -26.89 -24.78
N GLN A 809 7.07 -28.14 -24.83
CA GLN A 809 5.62 -28.46 -24.79
C GLN A 809 5.08 -28.74 -23.38
N ARG A 810 5.95 -28.72 -22.36
CA ARG A 810 5.52 -28.88 -20.96
C ARG A 810 4.68 -27.69 -20.48
N GLN A 811 3.87 -27.94 -19.49
CA GLN A 811 3.28 -26.85 -18.69
C GLN A 811 4.38 -25.99 -18.07
N THR A 812 4.06 -24.71 -17.79
CA THR A 812 4.96 -23.81 -17.07
C THR A 812 5.51 -24.45 -15.83
N LEU A 813 6.82 -24.46 -15.69
CA LEU A 813 7.55 -24.99 -14.54
C LEU A 813 7.71 -23.90 -13.48
N PRO A 814 7.13 -24.04 -12.27
CA PRO A 814 7.25 -23.00 -11.26
C PRO A 814 8.62 -22.94 -10.62
N LEU A 815 9.35 -24.05 -10.55
CA LEU A 815 10.61 -24.15 -9.85
C LEU A 815 11.46 -25.31 -10.36
N PHE A 816 12.80 -25.15 -10.37
CA PHE A 816 13.74 -26.23 -10.66
C PHE A 816 14.87 -26.25 -9.65
N GLY A 817 14.90 -27.28 -8.77
CA GLY A 817 15.90 -27.34 -7.70
C GLY A 817 15.87 -28.61 -6.88
N ILE A 818 16.46 -28.52 -5.68
CA ILE A 818 16.63 -29.62 -4.73
C ILE A 818 16.18 -29.12 -3.34
N GLU A 819 15.37 -29.93 -2.66
CA GLU A 819 14.95 -29.68 -1.28
C GLU A 819 15.67 -30.63 -0.32
N PHE A 820 16.25 -30.07 0.74
CA PHE A 820 16.84 -30.76 1.87
C PHE A 820 15.90 -30.64 3.06
N ALA A 821 15.61 -31.76 3.71
CA ALA A 821 14.89 -31.78 4.98
C ALA A 821 15.88 -32.10 6.12
N LEU A 822 16.20 -31.12 6.94
CA LEU A 822 17.09 -31.21 8.07
C LEU A 822 16.32 -31.33 9.39
N LYS A 823 17.00 -31.74 10.44
CA LYS A 823 16.42 -31.68 11.78
C LYS A 823 16.17 -30.23 12.20
N LYS A 824 15.14 -29.99 13.02
CA LYS A 824 14.67 -28.65 13.43
C LYS A 824 15.72 -27.80 14.17
N GLU A 825 16.76 -28.47 14.74
CA GLU A 825 17.87 -27.81 15.44
C GLU A 825 18.72 -26.95 14.47
N PHE A 826 18.70 -27.26 13.16
CA PHE A 826 19.33 -26.47 12.09
C PHE A 826 18.43 -25.31 11.71
N LYS A 827 18.34 -24.30 12.56
CA LYS A 827 17.43 -23.17 12.43
C LYS A 827 18.09 -21.84 12.08
N ASN A 828 19.43 -21.71 12.24
CA ASN A 828 20.14 -20.50 11.90
C ASN A 828 20.48 -20.53 10.41
N PHE A 829 19.87 -19.63 9.66
CA PHE A 829 20.02 -19.50 8.22
C PHE A 829 20.94 -18.32 7.90
N ALA A 830 21.90 -18.52 7.00
CA ALA A 830 22.75 -17.45 6.51
C ALA A 830 22.97 -17.63 5.01
N TYR A 831 23.09 -16.52 4.30
CA TYR A 831 23.33 -16.54 2.85
C TYR A 831 24.11 -15.32 2.40
N PHE A 832 24.81 -15.45 1.26
CA PHE A 832 25.34 -14.35 0.48
C PHE A 832 24.56 -14.30 -0.83
N GLY A 833 23.66 -13.34 -0.92
CA GLY A 833 22.67 -13.19 -1.99
C GLY A 833 21.91 -11.89 -1.90
N LYS A 834 20.91 -11.70 -2.77
CA LYS A 834 20.07 -10.49 -2.80
C LYS A 834 18.97 -10.49 -1.74
N GLY A 835 18.80 -9.34 -1.09
CA GLY A 835 17.64 -8.98 -0.28
C GLY A 835 17.72 -9.41 1.18
N GLU A 836 17.50 -8.47 2.08
CA GLU A 836 17.14 -8.76 3.46
C GLU A 836 15.73 -9.36 3.53
N LYS A 837 14.81 -8.83 2.71
CA LYS A 837 13.51 -9.43 2.44
C LYS A 837 13.59 -10.33 1.21
N ASP A 838 12.54 -11.13 1.00
CA ASP A 838 12.51 -12.09 -0.11
C ASP A 838 12.61 -11.42 -1.49
N THR A 839 13.28 -12.09 -2.40
CA THR A 839 13.46 -11.67 -3.78
C THR A 839 13.11 -12.80 -4.75
N TYR A 840 12.61 -12.41 -5.94
CA TYR A 840 12.27 -13.30 -7.05
C TYR A 840 12.78 -12.70 -8.34
N ILE A 841 12.87 -13.47 -9.40
CA ILE A 841 13.48 -13.04 -10.67
C ILE A 841 12.83 -11.79 -11.28
N ASP A 842 11.58 -11.52 -10.97
CA ASP A 842 10.79 -10.36 -11.40
C ASP A 842 10.64 -9.29 -10.32
N ARG A 843 11.32 -9.46 -9.17
CA ARG A 843 11.31 -8.56 -8.01
C ARG A 843 12.62 -8.74 -7.24
N ASP A 844 13.71 -8.14 -7.74
CA ASP A 844 15.04 -8.40 -7.19
C ASP A 844 15.95 -7.15 -7.07
N HIS A 845 15.36 -5.95 -7.06
CA HIS A 845 16.10 -4.70 -6.85
C HIS A 845 16.48 -4.52 -5.36
N ALA A 846 17.40 -5.35 -4.92
CA ALA A 846 17.84 -5.46 -3.53
C ALA A 846 19.36 -5.58 -3.42
N LEU A 847 19.92 -5.19 -2.27
CA LEU A 847 21.34 -5.32 -1.98
C LEU A 847 21.73 -6.81 -1.89
N THR A 848 22.89 -7.14 -2.45
CA THR A 848 23.58 -8.39 -2.18
C THR A 848 24.52 -8.19 -1.00
N ASP A 849 24.34 -9.00 0.05
CA ASP A 849 25.21 -8.98 1.22
C ASP A 849 25.22 -10.35 1.91
N PHE A 850 25.95 -10.47 3.00
CA PHE A 850 25.83 -11.55 3.95
C PHE A 850 24.70 -11.26 4.92
N TYR A 851 23.66 -12.08 4.87
CA TYR A 851 22.52 -12.00 5.77
C TYR A 851 22.56 -13.18 6.75
N PHE A 852 22.16 -12.91 7.98
CA PHE A 852 22.11 -13.89 9.07
C PHE A 852 20.71 -13.86 9.66
N GLU A 853 19.94 -14.88 9.34
CA GLU A 853 18.53 -15.00 9.67
C GLU A 853 18.29 -16.25 10.54
N ASN A 854 17.05 -16.39 10.95
CA ASN A 854 16.51 -17.62 11.48
C ASN A 854 15.37 -18.07 10.57
N VAL A 855 15.09 -19.36 10.51
CA VAL A 855 13.96 -19.87 9.71
C VAL A 855 12.60 -19.29 10.11
N ASP A 856 12.51 -18.73 11.34
CA ASP A 856 11.31 -18.02 11.79
C ASP A 856 11.26 -16.58 11.26
N THR A 857 12.39 -15.87 11.19
CA THR A 857 12.47 -14.49 10.67
C THR A 857 12.46 -14.44 9.14
N ASN A 858 12.87 -15.53 8.48
CA ASN A 858 12.75 -15.68 7.03
C ASN A 858 11.30 -15.98 6.58
N TYR A 859 10.36 -16.17 7.51
CA TYR A 859 8.95 -16.38 7.24
C TYR A 859 8.23 -15.04 7.09
N ILE A 860 7.54 -14.83 5.98
CA ILE A 860 6.69 -13.64 5.76
C ILE A 860 5.23 -14.05 5.97
N PRO A 861 4.54 -13.48 6.96
CA PRO A 861 3.19 -13.88 7.32
C PRO A 861 2.13 -13.23 6.44
N TYR A 862 2.17 -13.50 5.12
CA TYR A 862 1.06 -13.11 4.23
C TYR A 862 -0.26 -13.63 4.80
N LEU A 863 -1.37 -12.91 4.63
CA LEU A 863 -2.67 -13.25 5.22
C LEU A 863 -3.06 -14.70 4.93
N LYS A 864 -2.92 -15.12 3.67
CA LYS A 864 -3.04 -16.51 3.28
C LYS A 864 -1.66 -17.10 3.06
N PRO A 865 -1.26 -18.17 3.77
CA PRO A 865 0.04 -18.79 3.60
C PRO A 865 0.32 -19.20 2.16
N GLN A 866 1.50 -18.84 1.68
CA GLN A 866 1.92 -19.01 0.31
C GLN A 866 3.44 -19.06 0.19
N GLU A 867 3.99 -19.14 -1.01
CA GLU A 867 5.43 -19.04 -1.26
C GLU A 867 6.01 -17.76 -0.65
N HIS A 868 7.16 -17.87 0.03
CA HIS A 868 7.81 -16.77 0.73
C HIS A 868 9.31 -17.05 0.95
N GLY A 869 10.07 -16.03 1.32
CA GLY A 869 11.41 -16.15 1.89
C GLY A 869 12.46 -16.70 0.92
N ASN A 870 12.26 -16.57 -0.38
CA ASN A 870 13.28 -16.89 -1.40
C ASN A 870 14.27 -15.75 -1.56
N HIS A 871 15.56 -16.06 -1.83
CA HIS A 871 16.61 -15.10 -2.10
C HIS A 871 17.32 -15.43 -3.40
N THR A 872 17.42 -14.46 -4.29
CA THR A 872 18.02 -14.61 -5.64
C THR A 872 19.52 -14.31 -5.64
N ASP A 873 20.19 -14.68 -6.73
CA ASP A 873 21.63 -14.44 -6.97
C ASP A 873 22.56 -14.92 -5.85
N CYS A 874 22.13 -15.93 -5.09
CA CYS A 874 22.95 -16.50 -4.03
C CYS A 874 24.17 -17.22 -4.59
N LYS A 875 25.32 -17.00 -3.95
CA LYS A 875 26.57 -17.71 -4.19
C LYS A 875 26.85 -18.76 -3.14
N TRP A 876 26.32 -18.53 -1.96
CA TRP A 876 26.49 -19.35 -0.78
C TRP A 876 25.28 -19.22 0.13
N CYS A 877 24.91 -20.33 0.77
CA CYS A 877 24.01 -20.32 1.90
C CYS A 877 24.40 -21.41 2.92
N SER A 878 23.89 -21.29 4.13
CA SER A 878 24.09 -22.30 5.17
C SER A 878 22.91 -22.42 6.12
N LEU A 879 22.72 -23.63 6.64
CA LEU A 879 21.92 -23.88 7.83
C LEU A 879 22.82 -24.45 8.95
N SER A 880 22.64 -23.95 10.16
CA SER A 880 23.44 -24.39 11.27
C SER A 880 22.64 -24.59 12.56
N ASN A 881 23.14 -25.50 13.41
CA ASN A 881 22.84 -25.58 14.83
C ASN A 881 23.99 -25.00 15.66
N ASP A 882 24.13 -25.37 16.92
CA ASP A 882 25.18 -24.84 17.81
C ASP A 882 26.57 -25.39 17.49
N THR A 883 26.68 -26.54 16.84
CA THR A 883 27.94 -27.31 16.65
C THR A 883 28.30 -27.51 15.18
N ILE A 884 27.30 -27.63 14.29
CA ILE A 884 27.49 -28.04 12.90
C ILE A 884 26.87 -26.97 11.97
N GLN A 885 27.54 -26.71 10.86
CA GLN A 885 27.06 -25.87 9.78
C GLN A 885 27.10 -26.66 8.47
N VAL A 886 25.93 -26.74 7.83
CA VAL A 886 25.73 -27.29 6.47
C VAL A 886 25.84 -26.14 5.50
N ASN A 887 26.83 -26.15 4.64
CA ASN A 887 27.10 -25.10 3.66
C ASN A 887 26.80 -25.59 2.26
N ILE A 888 26.19 -24.73 1.45
CA ILE A 888 25.97 -24.98 0.02
C ILE A 888 26.49 -23.81 -0.80
N LYS A 889 27.24 -24.13 -1.86
CA LYS A 889 27.75 -23.14 -2.83
C LYS A 889 27.31 -23.49 -4.24
N SER A 890 27.05 -22.46 -5.03
CA SER A 890 26.86 -22.57 -6.48
C SER A 890 27.38 -21.32 -7.18
N GLU A 891 27.61 -21.38 -8.46
CA GLU A 891 27.95 -20.21 -9.25
C GLU A 891 26.81 -19.18 -9.26
N LYS A 892 25.56 -19.67 -9.36
CA LYS A 892 24.31 -18.89 -9.23
C LYS A 892 23.20 -19.84 -8.78
N MET A 893 22.53 -19.49 -7.71
CA MET A 893 21.38 -20.22 -7.19
C MET A 893 20.41 -19.27 -6.50
N GLU A 894 19.24 -19.77 -6.23
CA GLU A 894 18.32 -19.17 -5.28
C GLU A 894 18.23 -20.08 -4.05
N CYS A 895 18.00 -19.51 -2.87
CA CYS A 895 17.87 -20.28 -1.64
C CYS A 895 16.73 -19.79 -0.77
N MET A 896 16.11 -20.73 -0.06
CA MET A 896 15.02 -20.48 0.87
C MET A 896 15.12 -21.46 2.03
N ALA A 897 15.01 -20.95 3.25
CA ALA A 897 14.91 -21.79 4.45
C ALA A 897 13.59 -21.55 5.18
N SER A 898 12.85 -22.61 5.51
CA SER A 898 11.57 -22.53 6.18
C SER A 898 11.35 -23.73 7.10
N LYS A 899 10.57 -23.53 8.17
CA LYS A 899 10.05 -24.63 8.99
C LYS A 899 8.83 -25.32 8.34
N TYR A 900 8.27 -24.71 7.30
CA TYR A 900 7.10 -25.23 6.60
C TYR A 900 7.45 -25.82 5.25
N SER A 901 6.90 -26.99 4.93
CA SER A 901 6.93 -27.52 3.58
C SER A 901 5.90 -26.79 2.71
N PHE A 902 6.05 -26.86 1.37
CA PHE A 902 5.06 -26.29 0.45
C PHE A 902 3.64 -26.89 0.67
N MET A 903 3.53 -28.13 1.20
CA MET A 903 2.23 -28.73 1.52
C MET A 903 1.59 -28.14 2.78
N HIS A 904 2.39 -27.71 3.77
CA HIS A 904 1.85 -27.01 4.94
C HIS A 904 1.23 -25.67 4.50
N LEU A 905 1.93 -24.91 3.65
CA LEU A 905 1.47 -23.62 3.12
C LEU A 905 0.25 -23.78 2.19
N TYR A 906 0.25 -24.85 1.38
CA TYR A 906 -0.87 -25.14 0.47
C TYR A 906 -2.20 -25.42 1.20
N ASN A 907 -2.15 -26.09 2.36
CA ASN A 907 -3.33 -26.55 3.10
C ASN A 907 -3.85 -25.51 4.10
N ALA A 908 -3.09 -24.47 4.46
CA ALA A 908 -3.48 -23.47 5.43
C ALA A 908 -4.17 -22.28 4.75
N ASN A 909 -5.25 -21.78 5.35
CA ASN A 909 -5.87 -20.53 4.98
C ASN A 909 -5.32 -19.35 5.81
N HIS A 910 -4.88 -19.62 7.03
CA HIS A 910 -4.34 -18.60 7.94
C HIS A 910 -3.00 -19.03 8.53
N THR A 911 -2.19 -18.06 8.90
CA THR A 911 -0.89 -18.30 9.54
C THR A 911 -1.02 -19.14 10.83
N PHE A 912 -2.08 -18.92 11.61
CA PHE A 912 -2.31 -19.67 12.86
C PHE A 912 -2.77 -21.13 12.65
N GLU A 913 -3.11 -21.54 11.45
CA GLU A 913 -3.41 -22.91 11.07
C GLU A 913 -2.14 -23.74 10.76
N LEU A 914 -1.00 -23.07 10.61
CA LEU A 914 0.24 -23.75 10.28
C LEU A 914 0.72 -24.62 11.45
N PRO A 915 1.14 -25.88 11.17
CA PRO A 915 1.45 -26.84 12.22
C PRO A 915 2.80 -26.52 12.90
N GLN A 916 2.97 -27.04 14.12
CA GLN A 916 4.29 -27.16 14.72
C GLN A 916 5.09 -28.25 14.00
N THR A 917 6.32 -27.94 13.57
CA THR A 917 7.15 -28.85 12.79
C THR A 917 8.40 -29.28 13.56
N ASN A 918 8.95 -30.43 13.16
CA ASN A 918 10.23 -30.94 13.66
C ASN A 918 11.28 -31.04 12.53
N THR A 919 11.08 -30.33 11.47
CA THR A 919 11.90 -30.34 10.25
C THR A 919 12.19 -28.92 9.83
N THR A 920 13.42 -28.65 9.41
CA THR A 920 13.79 -27.44 8.68
C THR A 920 13.99 -27.81 7.21
N HIS A 921 13.29 -27.12 6.33
CA HIS A 921 13.39 -27.26 4.87
C HIS A 921 14.37 -26.23 4.34
N LEU A 922 15.39 -26.69 3.60
CA LEU A 922 16.30 -25.84 2.83
C LEU A 922 16.10 -26.18 1.35
N ARG A 923 15.59 -25.24 0.60
CA ARG A 923 15.36 -25.37 -0.83
C ARG A 923 16.42 -24.56 -1.57
N ILE A 924 17.14 -25.24 -2.45
CA ILE A 924 18.19 -24.68 -3.28
C ILE A 924 17.78 -24.86 -4.76
N THR A 925 17.63 -23.80 -5.47
CA THR A 925 17.10 -23.84 -6.83
C THR A 925 18.04 -23.18 -7.81
N LYS A 926 17.99 -23.66 -9.05
CA LYS A 926 18.58 -22.93 -10.17
C LYS A 926 17.81 -21.63 -10.40
N GLN A 927 16.49 -21.73 -10.36
CA GLN A 927 15.58 -20.63 -10.58
C GLN A 927 14.16 -21.02 -10.14
N GLN A 928 13.42 -20.03 -9.65
CA GLN A 928 11.96 -20.03 -9.62
C GLN A 928 11.45 -19.11 -10.73
N MET A 929 10.22 -19.33 -11.20
CA MET A 929 9.53 -18.35 -12.03
C MET A 929 9.14 -17.13 -11.18
N GLY A 930 8.87 -16.00 -11.80
CA GLY A 930 8.41 -14.78 -11.15
C GLY A 930 7.13 -14.98 -10.32
N VAL A 931 6.82 -14.01 -9.48
CA VAL A 931 5.59 -13.98 -8.67
C VAL A 931 4.44 -13.25 -9.37
N GLY A 932 4.74 -12.45 -10.40
CA GLY A 932 3.77 -11.63 -11.12
C GLY A 932 3.29 -10.42 -10.31
N GLY A 933 2.37 -9.66 -10.86
CA GLY A 933 1.91 -8.45 -10.18
C GLY A 933 1.01 -7.54 -11.02
N ILE A 934 0.72 -7.83 -12.28
CA ILE A 934 -0.17 -6.98 -13.11
C ILE A 934 -1.55 -6.89 -12.45
N ASN A 935 -2.16 -8.05 -12.14
CA ASN A 935 -3.37 -8.20 -11.34
C ASN A 935 -3.42 -9.60 -10.70
N SER A 936 -4.36 -9.81 -9.77
CA SER A 936 -4.51 -11.07 -9.03
C SER A 936 -5.75 -11.90 -9.44
N TRP A 937 -6.38 -11.59 -10.59
CA TRP A 937 -7.59 -12.29 -11.07
C TRP A 937 -7.50 -12.82 -12.50
N GLY A 938 -6.29 -13.00 -13.05
CA GLY A 938 -6.12 -13.61 -14.37
C GLY A 938 -4.79 -13.38 -15.04
N ALA A 939 -4.05 -12.33 -14.70
CA ALA A 939 -2.74 -12.05 -15.26
C ALA A 939 -1.75 -13.16 -14.86
N LYS A 940 -1.00 -13.62 -15.85
CA LYS A 940 0.08 -14.58 -15.66
C LYS A 940 1.41 -13.86 -15.50
N VAL A 941 2.37 -14.56 -14.91
CA VAL A 941 3.77 -14.11 -14.91
C VAL A 941 4.22 -13.85 -16.35
N GLN A 942 4.88 -12.72 -16.57
CA GLN A 942 5.36 -12.30 -17.90
C GLN A 942 6.38 -13.30 -18.46
N PRO A 943 6.42 -13.50 -19.79
CA PRO A 943 7.21 -14.57 -20.41
C PRO A 943 8.71 -14.55 -20.10
N GLN A 944 9.31 -13.36 -19.94
CA GLN A 944 10.73 -13.19 -19.62
C GLN A 944 11.11 -13.67 -18.22
N TYR A 945 10.14 -13.79 -17.31
CA TYR A 945 10.33 -14.26 -15.94
C TYR A 945 9.94 -15.73 -15.73
N LEU A 946 9.66 -16.46 -16.81
CA LEU A 946 9.42 -17.89 -16.79
C LEU A 946 10.72 -18.69 -16.89
N ILE A 947 10.70 -19.93 -16.44
CA ILE A 947 11.82 -20.86 -16.66
C ILE A 947 11.83 -21.33 -18.11
N ASP A 948 12.93 -21.10 -18.81
CA ASP A 948 13.08 -21.47 -20.23
C ASP A 948 13.25 -22.98 -20.39
N GLN A 949 12.18 -23.68 -20.72
CA GLN A 949 12.13 -25.13 -20.96
C GLN A 949 12.51 -25.53 -22.40
N SER A 950 12.85 -24.58 -23.27
CA SER A 950 13.39 -24.85 -24.61
C SER A 950 14.84 -25.35 -24.60
N LYS A 951 15.52 -25.24 -23.45
CA LYS A 951 16.87 -25.70 -23.15
C LYS A 951 16.85 -26.78 -22.09
N ASN A 952 17.94 -27.58 -22.04
CA ASN A 952 18.14 -28.46 -20.90
C ASN A 952 18.26 -27.67 -19.61
N LEU A 953 17.66 -28.18 -18.57
CA LEU A 953 17.75 -27.59 -17.23
C LEU A 953 18.82 -28.34 -16.45
N ASP A 954 19.96 -27.68 -16.28
CA ASP A 954 21.11 -28.18 -15.50
C ASP A 954 21.32 -27.32 -14.27
N PHE A 955 21.40 -27.95 -13.10
CA PHE A 955 21.71 -27.27 -11.86
C PHE A 955 22.83 -28.00 -11.14
N THR A 956 23.83 -27.27 -10.65
CA THR A 956 24.96 -27.83 -9.89
C THR A 956 25.20 -27.00 -8.64
N CYS A 957 25.27 -27.67 -7.50
CA CYS A 957 25.70 -27.07 -6.23
C CYS A 957 26.68 -27.98 -5.53
N THR A 958 27.45 -27.43 -4.58
CA THR A 958 28.41 -28.18 -3.74
C THR A 958 28.07 -28.00 -2.29
N LEU A 959 27.80 -29.11 -1.64
CA LEU A 959 27.58 -29.21 -0.20
C LEU A 959 28.88 -29.54 0.51
N TYR A 960 29.15 -28.88 1.63
CA TYR A 960 30.23 -29.23 2.56
C TYR A 960 29.81 -28.91 3.99
N ILE A 961 30.38 -29.71 4.92
CA ILE A 961 30.07 -29.55 6.34
C ILE A 961 31.26 -28.87 7.02
N SER A 962 30.99 -27.96 7.94
CA SER A 962 31.98 -27.39 8.85
C SER A 962 31.49 -27.46 10.29
N LYS A 963 32.42 -27.56 11.21
CA LYS A 963 32.13 -27.42 12.65
C LYS A 963 32.09 -25.92 12.96
N LYS A 964 31.23 -25.54 13.87
CA LYS A 964 31.28 -24.23 14.51
C LYS A 964 32.30 -24.27 15.64
N ASP A 965 33.21 -23.29 15.62
CA ASP A 965 34.19 -23.12 16.72
C ASP A 965 33.54 -22.51 17.96
#